data_b2af5e88fcbb0d01dca8c18d96e225ed
#
_entry.id   b2af5e88fcbb0d01dca8c18d96e225ed
#
_cell.length_a   1.000
_cell.length_b   1.000
_cell.length_c   1.000
_cell.angle_alpha   90.00
_cell.angle_beta   90.00
_cell.angle_gamma   90.00
#
_symmetry.space_group_name_H-M   'P 1'
#
loop_
_entity.id
_entity.type
_entity.pdbx_description
1 polymer ?
#
loop_
_entity_poly.entity_id
_entity_poly.type
_entity_poly.pdbx_seq_one_letter_code
_entity_poly.pdbx_strand_id
1 'polypeptide(L)'
;MIQNTTPANQPAQPNPMARPNQEEDFIRIQDLLYLCLTQWRWFLLSLVVTCGIAIYYNLTTPNVYQRTASLMIKDESKAQGIGGDVASMFSDMGMGNMKSNVNNELIAIQSPAVLLETGKRLKLDVDYAIDGRFHKEALYGADLPVTVDFVGFTDEQSGSFKLQLKGDGSYVISKLKGVTRDNLPVDDSDEITGRIGQIIRTPLGKIKVDKAPAFTQFVSGEDEPVLYVSRSNVYAMTDRIKGSLSASLSDVKSTVIDLTYKDVLAKRAEDVINNIIIVYRKNWLEDKNQMTISTSHFITERLGVIERELGDVDKNISAFKSSNLLPDVEAAAQQYMQKSTEVDKQIMDLNSRLAIAQYIRNYLTGKVGKNQLLPTNTGIESPGIEQQITEYNKSQLERNNIVANSSEQNPLVADYDQSLTSMRKSISASLDNFVVTLKTQLGTLQANEAATTSQIASNPNQAKYLQTVGRQQKVKEALYLFLLQKREENELSKAFTAYNTRIITPPTGDNTPVEPVRRKILLIALVLGFLIPMVVIYIREKANTTVRGRKDLKKVNVPFLGEIPFSISRKNRPTLEQRIKFWKKPKEVRMIVVKAGKRDIVNEAFRVLRTNFEFTIGTHPEQNVIVFTSFNPGSGKSHIAANMAMSLAIKKKKVLLIDGDLRHGSTSMLIHSPGEGLSDYLNGRITDIHDILYKGEENGLVKNFDVIPIGTIPPNPTELLFTPLLEQMIKTMREEYDYVFIDCPPIEVVADTPIYEQFADRTIFVVRAGLMERSMLPEVNALYKEKKFKNMTLILNGTKAQGGRYGSHYGYGYGYGYGYNYNKEKNGGAKS
;
A
#
# COMPACT_ATOMS: atom_id res chain seq x y z
N MET A 1 -29.66 -63.24 0.45
CA MET A 1 -29.95 -63.45 1.87
C MET A 1 -29.11 -62.53 2.66
N ILE A 2 -29.72 -61.54 3.17
CA ILE A 2 -29.47 -60.89 4.46
C ILE A 2 -30.45 -59.74 4.55
N GLN A 3 -31.20 -59.77 5.63
CA GLN A 3 -32.42 -59.04 5.89
C GLN A 3 -32.17 -57.55 6.24
N ASN A 4 -33.10 -56.72 5.75
CA ASN A 4 -33.44 -55.41 6.28
C ASN A 4 -33.88 -55.47 7.74
N THR A 5 -33.31 -54.64 8.60
CA THR A 5 -33.95 -54.28 9.88
C THR A 5 -33.93 -52.74 9.98
N THR A 6 -35.12 -52.18 9.91
CA THR A 6 -35.49 -50.81 10.27
C THR A 6 -35.36 -50.61 11.78
N PRO A 7 -34.80 -49.55 12.30
CA PRO A 7 -35.03 -49.15 13.68
C PRO A 7 -36.06 -48.00 13.78
N ALA A 8 -36.82 -48.13 14.84
CA ALA A 8 -38.02 -47.42 15.21
C ALA A 8 -37.88 -45.91 15.42
N ASN A 9 -39.02 -45.23 15.22
CA ASN A 9 -39.37 -43.88 15.60
C ASN A 9 -38.81 -43.45 16.97
N GLN A 10 -37.98 -42.41 16.99
CA GLN A 10 -37.78 -41.56 18.15
C GLN A 10 -38.60 -40.26 17.98
N PRO A 11 -39.21 -39.73 19.06
CA PRO A 11 -40.03 -38.52 18.98
C PRO A 11 -39.17 -37.27 18.72
N ALA A 12 -39.68 -36.44 17.80
CA ALA A 12 -39.08 -35.18 17.42
C ALA A 12 -38.92 -34.24 18.62
N GLN A 13 -37.69 -33.86 18.89
CA GLN A 13 -37.39 -32.72 19.76
C GLN A 13 -37.86 -31.41 19.11
N PRO A 14 -38.40 -30.44 19.87
CA PRO A 14 -38.83 -29.16 19.32
C PRO A 14 -37.59 -28.35 18.89
N ASN A 15 -37.59 -27.94 17.62
CA ASN A 15 -36.62 -27.03 17.03
C ASN A 15 -36.51 -25.75 17.88
N PRO A 16 -35.32 -25.32 18.28
CA PRO A 16 -35.14 -23.99 18.87
C PRO A 16 -35.49 -22.94 17.83
N MET A 17 -36.33 -22.00 18.25
CA MET A 17 -36.82 -20.83 17.51
C MET A 17 -35.86 -20.35 16.42
N ALA A 18 -36.36 -20.44 15.19
CA ALA A 18 -35.75 -19.74 14.07
C ALA A 18 -35.70 -18.25 14.43
N ARG A 19 -34.52 -17.74 14.60
CA ARG A 19 -34.28 -16.29 14.66
C ARG A 19 -34.88 -15.70 13.39
N PRO A 20 -35.70 -14.64 13.48
CA PRO A 20 -36.20 -13.98 12.29
C PRO A 20 -34.99 -13.53 11.47
N ASN A 21 -34.90 -13.99 10.23
CA ASN A 21 -33.93 -13.47 9.26
C ASN A 21 -34.05 -11.94 9.27
N GLN A 22 -33.07 -11.28 9.83
CA GLN A 22 -32.80 -9.90 9.54
C GLN A 22 -32.43 -9.87 8.03
N GLU A 23 -33.44 -9.67 7.18
CA GLU A 23 -33.18 -9.17 5.83
C GLU A 23 -32.44 -7.85 6.00
N GLU A 24 -31.12 -7.91 5.88
CA GLU A 24 -30.29 -6.72 5.78
C GLU A 24 -30.87 -5.88 4.65
N ASP A 25 -31.20 -4.63 4.99
CA ASP A 25 -31.67 -3.61 4.05
C ASP A 25 -30.53 -3.27 3.06
N PHE A 26 -30.28 -4.18 2.11
CA PHE A 26 -29.36 -3.90 1.02
C PHE A 26 -29.95 -2.78 0.15
N ILE A 27 -29.29 -1.63 0.19
CA ILE A 27 -29.58 -0.53 -0.74
C ILE A 27 -29.43 -1.10 -2.14
N ARG A 28 -30.49 -1.17 -2.92
CA ARG A 28 -30.41 -1.66 -4.30
C ARG A 28 -29.47 -0.77 -5.11
N ILE A 29 -28.60 -1.38 -5.90
CA ILE A 29 -27.64 -0.68 -6.75
C ILE A 29 -28.32 0.40 -7.62
N GLN A 30 -29.56 0.15 -8.06
CA GLN A 30 -30.36 1.11 -8.84
C GLN A 30 -30.74 2.37 -8.04
N ASP A 31 -31.06 2.22 -6.75
CA ASP A 31 -31.40 3.36 -5.87
C ASP A 31 -30.15 4.21 -5.59
N LEU A 32 -28.98 3.53 -5.42
CA LEU A 32 -27.68 4.19 -5.25
C LEU A 32 -27.31 4.99 -6.50
N LEU A 33 -27.45 4.38 -7.69
CA LEU A 33 -27.16 5.05 -8.96
C LEU A 33 -28.04 6.30 -9.16
N TYR A 34 -29.35 6.19 -8.84
CA TYR A 34 -30.24 7.33 -8.91
C TYR A 34 -29.84 8.47 -7.95
N LEU A 35 -29.42 8.13 -6.72
CA LEU A 35 -28.92 9.11 -5.75
C LEU A 35 -27.63 9.77 -6.24
N CYS A 36 -26.70 9.00 -6.82
CA CYS A 36 -25.48 9.54 -7.42
C CYS A 36 -25.80 10.52 -8.57
N LEU A 37 -26.74 10.15 -9.47
CA LEU A 37 -27.16 11.00 -10.58
C LEU A 37 -27.85 12.30 -10.09
N THR A 38 -28.63 12.23 -9.02
CA THR A 38 -29.28 13.44 -8.46
C THR A 38 -28.29 14.38 -7.79
N GLN A 39 -27.15 13.84 -7.32
CA GLN A 39 -26.13 14.60 -6.61
C GLN A 39 -24.85 14.82 -7.47
N TRP A 40 -24.93 14.76 -8.79
CA TRP A 40 -23.81 14.86 -9.72
C TRP A 40 -22.86 16.04 -9.46
N ARG A 41 -23.37 17.13 -8.85
CA ARG A 41 -22.55 18.31 -8.49
C ARG A 41 -21.42 17.99 -7.52
N TRP A 42 -21.66 17.07 -6.57
CA TRP A 42 -20.61 16.63 -5.63
C TRP A 42 -19.53 15.80 -6.32
N PHE A 43 -19.93 15.02 -7.34
CA PHE A 43 -18.98 14.29 -8.17
C PHE A 43 -18.10 15.25 -9.00
N LEU A 44 -18.68 16.27 -9.57
CA LEU A 44 -17.94 17.28 -10.32
C LEU A 44 -16.97 18.03 -9.39
N LEU A 45 -17.42 18.46 -8.21
CA LEU A 45 -16.55 19.13 -7.22
C LEU A 45 -15.40 18.22 -6.78
N SER A 46 -15.70 16.98 -6.42
CA SER A 46 -14.70 15.99 -6.02
C SER A 46 -13.67 15.74 -7.14
N LEU A 47 -14.13 15.59 -8.38
CA LEU A 47 -13.28 15.38 -9.54
C LEU A 47 -12.35 16.57 -9.80
N VAL A 48 -12.85 17.81 -9.68
CA VAL A 48 -12.01 19.02 -9.82
C VAL A 48 -10.94 19.06 -8.73
N VAL A 49 -11.28 18.72 -7.48
CA VAL A 49 -10.34 18.72 -6.38
C VAL A 49 -9.30 17.62 -6.54
N THR A 50 -9.70 16.37 -6.82
CA THR A 50 -8.77 15.26 -6.98
C THR A 50 -7.85 15.41 -8.19
N CYS A 51 -8.40 15.86 -9.33
CA CYS A 51 -7.59 16.15 -10.51
C CYS A 51 -6.67 17.36 -10.29
N GLY A 52 -7.12 18.39 -9.58
CA GLY A 52 -6.30 19.53 -9.20
C GLY A 52 -5.10 19.12 -8.35
N ILE A 53 -5.30 18.28 -7.35
CA ILE A 53 -4.23 17.71 -6.53
C ILE A 53 -3.27 16.86 -7.38
N ALA A 54 -3.79 16.02 -8.27
CA ALA A 54 -2.98 15.18 -9.15
C ALA A 54 -2.14 16.02 -10.14
N ILE A 55 -2.70 17.09 -10.69
CA ILE A 55 -1.98 18.01 -11.56
C ILE A 55 -0.90 18.74 -10.75
N TYR A 56 -1.22 19.25 -9.57
CA TYR A 56 -0.25 19.89 -8.69
C TYR A 56 0.89 18.95 -8.36
N TYR A 57 0.61 17.72 -7.97
CA TYR A 57 1.62 16.68 -7.70
C TYR A 57 2.50 16.41 -8.93
N ASN A 58 1.90 16.24 -10.12
CA ASN A 58 2.63 16.02 -11.36
C ASN A 58 3.52 17.20 -11.79
N LEU A 59 3.16 18.43 -11.42
CA LEU A 59 3.96 19.63 -11.71
C LEU A 59 5.11 19.82 -10.72
N THR A 60 4.89 19.47 -9.45
CA THR A 60 5.89 19.70 -8.38
C THR A 60 6.88 18.55 -8.24
N THR A 61 6.54 17.33 -8.72
CA THR A 61 7.44 16.19 -8.65
C THR A 61 8.41 16.19 -9.83
N PRO A 62 9.74 16.12 -9.58
CA PRO A 62 10.73 16.06 -10.64
C PRO A 62 10.61 14.77 -11.46
N ASN A 63 10.98 14.85 -12.73
CA ASN A 63 11.04 13.70 -13.60
C ASN A 63 12.19 12.78 -13.19
N VAL A 64 11.97 11.48 -13.15
CA VAL A 64 12.97 10.46 -12.88
C VAL A 64 13.22 9.65 -14.14
N TYR A 65 14.48 9.51 -14.51
CA TYR A 65 14.94 8.73 -15.65
C TYR A 65 15.54 7.42 -15.17
N GLN A 66 15.44 6.40 -16.00
CA GLN A 66 16.02 5.10 -15.74
C GLN A 66 17.08 4.80 -16.77
N ARG A 67 18.22 4.28 -16.31
CA ARG A 67 19.30 3.78 -17.17
C ARG A 67 19.56 2.32 -16.80
N THR A 68 19.84 1.51 -17.81
CA THR A 68 20.11 0.07 -17.63
C THR A 68 21.36 -0.31 -18.40
N ALA A 69 22.22 -1.10 -17.78
CA ALA A 69 23.37 -1.72 -18.40
C ALA A 69 23.34 -3.22 -18.18
N SER A 70 23.73 -4.01 -19.17
CA SER A 70 23.83 -5.45 -19.07
C SER A 70 25.29 -5.90 -19.02
N LEU A 71 25.65 -6.60 -17.95
CA LEU A 71 26.98 -7.07 -17.65
C LEU A 71 27.02 -8.60 -17.64
N MET A 72 27.77 -9.20 -18.53
CA MET A 72 27.98 -10.65 -18.54
C MET A 72 29.14 -11.02 -17.61
N ILE A 73 28.91 -11.93 -16.69
CA ILE A 73 29.93 -12.54 -15.88
C ILE A 73 30.50 -13.77 -16.65
N LYS A 74 31.79 -13.76 -16.88
CA LYS A 74 32.48 -14.89 -17.52
C LYS A 74 32.56 -16.03 -16.50
N ASP A 75 32.16 -17.21 -16.91
CA ASP A 75 32.30 -18.43 -16.13
C ASP A 75 33.74 -18.92 -16.24
N GLU A 76 34.55 -18.78 -15.18
CA GLU A 76 35.92 -19.24 -15.13
C GLU A 76 36.03 -20.75 -15.18
N SER A 77 34.98 -21.50 -14.84
CA SER A 77 35.00 -22.97 -14.84
C SER A 77 35.19 -23.57 -16.22
N LYS A 78 34.99 -22.82 -17.31
CA LYS A 78 35.20 -23.25 -18.71
C LYS A 78 36.58 -22.83 -19.28
N ALA A 79 37.33 -22.02 -18.57
CA ALA A 79 38.59 -21.45 -19.07
C ALA A 79 39.85 -22.26 -18.69
N GLN A 80 39.76 -23.28 -17.84
CA GLN A 80 40.84 -24.18 -17.56
C GLN A 80 40.94 -25.25 -18.66
N GLY A 81 41.53 -24.86 -19.76
CA GLY A 81 41.99 -25.81 -20.78
C GLY A 81 43.08 -26.72 -20.26
N ILE A 82 43.07 -27.98 -20.70
CA ILE A 82 43.99 -29.09 -20.48
C ILE A 82 43.73 -29.86 -19.17
N GLY A 83 42.54 -30.36 -18.98
CA GLY A 83 42.12 -31.28 -17.95
C GLY A 83 40.63 -31.67 -18.13
N GLY A 84 40.08 -31.44 -19.31
CA GLY A 84 38.63 -31.45 -19.61
C GLY A 84 37.94 -32.82 -19.50
N ASP A 85 38.66 -33.94 -19.52
CA ASP A 85 38.05 -35.27 -19.53
C ASP A 85 37.62 -35.77 -18.14
N VAL A 86 38.26 -35.28 -17.08
CA VAL A 86 37.90 -35.70 -15.71
C VAL A 86 36.78 -34.81 -15.13
N ALA A 87 36.76 -33.55 -15.46
CA ALA A 87 35.71 -32.63 -15.00
C ALA A 87 34.32 -32.91 -15.65
N SER A 88 34.29 -33.38 -16.90
CA SER A 88 33.07 -33.81 -17.58
C SER A 88 32.49 -35.10 -16.98
N MET A 89 33.34 -36.04 -16.53
CA MET A 89 32.89 -37.26 -15.87
C MET A 89 32.18 -37.01 -14.52
N PHE A 90 32.65 -36.01 -13.77
CA PHE A 90 32.01 -35.66 -12.48
C PHE A 90 30.71 -34.84 -12.63
N SER A 91 30.55 -34.09 -13.73
CA SER A 91 29.30 -33.41 -14.02
C SER A 91 28.17 -34.39 -14.37
N ASP A 92 28.48 -35.50 -15.02
CA ASP A 92 27.51 -36.55 -15.37
C ASP A 92 27.09 -37.40 -14.16
N MET A 93 27.87 -37.44 -13.09
CA MET A 93 27.52 -38.13 -11.84
C MET A 93 26.61 -37.30 -10.91
N GLY A 94 26.05 -36.19 -11.36
CA GLY A 94 25.04 -35.44 -10.61
C GLY A 94 25.55 -34.62 -9.42
N MET A 95 26.87 -34.51 -9.23
CA MET A 95 27.49 -33.71 -8.18
C MET A 95 27.97 -32.33 -8.64
N GLY A 96 27.66 -31.92 -9.85
CA GLY A 96 28.17 -30.72 -10.51
C GLY A 96 27.16 -29.62 -10.74
N ASN A 97 26.43 -29.14 -9.74
CA ASN A 97 25.78 -27.84 -9.85
C ASN A 97 26.70 -26.74 -9.28
N MET A 98 27.93 -26.66 -9.75
CA MET A 98 28.72 -25.44 -9.62
C MET A 98 28.29 -24.42 -10.67
N LYS A 99 27.12 -23.83 -10.52
CA LYS A 99 26.87 -22.53 -11.12
C LYS A 99 27.88 -21.59 -10.48
N SER A 100 28.85 -21.09 -11.29
CA SER A 100 29.58 -19.87 -10.93
C SER A 100 28.58 -18.97 -10.25
N ASN A 101 28.89 -18.53 -9.03
CA ASN A 101 27.86 -18.00 -8.13
C ASN A 101 27.55 -16.58 -8.57
N VAL A 102 26.92 -16.43 -9.76
CA VAL A 102 26.53 -15.15 -10.33
C VAL A 102 25.68 -14.34 -9.33
N ASN A 103 24.96 -15.06 -8.44
CA ASN A 103 24.25 -14.41 -7.34
C ASN A 103 25.20 -13.76 -6.33
N ASN A 104 26.39 -14.34 -6.11
CA ASN A 104 27.39 -13.71 -5.24
C ASN A 104 27.98 -12.47 -5.91
N GLU A 105 28.24 -12.51 -7.23
CA GLU A 105 28.70 -11.34 -7.97
C GLU A 105 27.65 -10.24 -8.02
N LEU A 106 26.37 -10.62 -8.10
CA LEU A 106 25.27 -9.68 -8.01
C LEU A 106 25.22 -8.97 -6.64
N ILE A 107 25.49 -9.68 -5.56
CA ILE A 107 25.61 -9.12 -4.21
C ILE A 107 26.87 -8.24 -4.11
N ALA A 108 28.00 -8.69 -4.66
CA ALA A 108 29.25 -7.96 -4.63
C ALA A 108 29.17 -6.60 -5.37
N ILE A 109 28.48 -6.54 -6.49
CA ILE A 109 28.25 -5.29 -7.24
C ILE A 109 27.42 -4.30 -6.40
N GLN A 110 26.47 -4.79 -5.61
CA GLN A 110 25.63 -3.97 -4.73
C GLN A 110 26.24 -3.73 -3.34
N SER A 111 27.47 -4.18 -3.12
CA SER A 111 28.11 -4.06 -1.81
C SER A 111 28.30 -2.59 -1.40
N PRO A 112 28.14 -2.26 -0.12
CA PRO A 112 28.35 -0.90 0.37
C PRO A 112 29.73 -0.33 0.00
N ALA A 113 30.77 -1.15 -0.05
CA ALA A 113 32.13 -0.73 -0.41
C ALA A 113 32.20 -0.22 -1.87
N VAL A 114 31.61 -0.94 -2.82
CA VAL A 114 31.54 -0.53 -4.23
C VAL A 114 30.74 0.75 -4.40
N LEU A 115 29.59 0.85 -3.71
CA LEU A 115 28.71 2.02 -3.79
C LEU A 115 29.33 3.26 -3.14
N LEU A 116 30.01 3.07 -2.00
CA LEU A 116 30.73 4.12 -1.30
C LEU A 116 31.86 4.70 -2.16
N GLU A 117 32.72 3.83 -2.73
CA GLU A 117 33.83 4.25 -3.60
C GLU A 117 33.28 4.94 -4.86
N THR A 118 32.19 4.39 -5.46
CA THR A 118 31.50 5.03 -6.59
C THR A 118 31.02 6.41 -6.25
N GLY A 119 30.31 6.58 -5.12
CA GLY A 119 29.79 7.86 -4.67
C GLY A 119 30.91 8.89 -4.39
N LYS A 120 31.97 8.47 -3.71
CA LYS A 120 33.15 9.34 -3.46
C LYS A 120 33.83 9.75 -4.76
N ARG A 121 34.00 8.83 -5.70
CA ARG A 121 34.65 9.10 -7.00
C ARG A 121 33.89 10.10 -7.84
N LEU A 122 32.57 10.04 -7.84
CA LEU A 122 31.69 10.95 -8.56
C LEU A 122 31.30 12.19 -7.73
N LYS A 123 31.77 12.31 -6.48
CA LYS A 123 31.39 13.38 -5.55
C LYS A 123 29.88 13.53 -5.39
N LEU A 124 29.15 12.39 -5.28
CA LEU A 124 27.70 12.36 -5.13
C LEU A 124 27.21 12.71 -3.72
N ASP A 125 28.13 12.95 -2.80
CA ASP A 125 27.83 13.53 -1.49
C ASP A 125 27.39 14.98 -1.58
N VAL A 126 27.69 15.69 -2.70
CA VAL A 126 27.31 17.07 -2.94
C VAL A 126 26.29 17.15 -4.07
N ASP A 127 25.10 17.61 -3.76
CA ASP A 127 24.01 17.87 -4.70
C ASP A 127 23.90 19.37 -4.98
N TYR A 128 23.63 19.72 -6.24
CA TYR A 128 23.42 21.08 -6.71
C TYR A 128 22.03 21.21 -7.32
N ALA A 129 21.33 22.31 -7.03
CA ALA A 129 20.04 22.59 -7.62
C ALA A 129 19.81 24.08 -7.81
N ILE A 130 19.00 24.45 -8.78
CA ILE A 130 18.52 25.81 -9.05
C ILE A 130 17.00 25.88 -8.87
N ASP A 131 16.46 27.07 -8.72
CA ASP A 131 15.02 27.28 -8.70
C ASP A 131 14.43 27.11 -10.11
N GLY A 132 13.67 26.05 -10.33
CA GLY A 132 12.88 25.86 -11.53
C GLY A 132 11.47 26.43 -11.37
N ARG A 133 10.64 26.35 -12.42
CA ARG A 133 9.29 26.94 -12.46
C ARG A 133 8.33 26.37 -11.39
N PHE A 134 8.42 25.07 -11.08
CA PHE A 134 7.51 24.37 -10.15
C PHE A 134 8.24 23.54 -9.10
N HIS A 135 9.48 23.16 -9.35
CA HIS A 135 10.35 22.39 -8.45
C HIS A 135 11.81 22.80 -8.68
N LYS A 136 12.67 22.42 -7.75
CA LYS A 136 14.11 22.64 -7.92
C LYS A 136 14.65 21.69 -8.98
N GLU A 137 15.44 22.22 -9.89
CA GLU A 137 16.11 21.47 -10.94
C GLU A 137 17.52 21.12 -10.50
N ALA A 138 17.84 19.81 -10.49
CA ALA A 138 19.17 19.32 -10.14
C ALA A 138 20.17 19.61 -11.26
N LEU A 139 21.41 19.92 -10.90
CA LEU A 139 22.53 20.13 -11.84
C LEU A 139 23.62 19.10 -11.57
N TYR A 140 24.30 18.65 -12.65
CA TYR A 140 25.39 17.70 -12.55
C TYR A 140 26.37 17.80 -13.71
N GLY A 141 27.64 17.50 -13.43
CA GLY A 141 28.68 17.35 -14.46
C GLY A 141 28.99 18.67 -15.23
N ALA A 142 28.78 18.64 -16.55
CA ALA A 142 29.08 19.77 -17.42
C ALA A 142 28.16 20.97 -17.24
N ASP A 143 26.97 20.78 -16.70
CA ASP A 143 25.96 21.83 -16.47
C ASP A 143 26.20 22.58 -15.16
N LEU A 144 27.19 22.17 -14.37
CA LEU A 144 27.56 22.88 -13.13
C LEU A 144 28.26 24.21 -13.42
N PRO A 145 27.79 25.33 -12.82
CA PRO A 145 28.49 26.60 -12.91
C PRO A 145 29.71 26.63 -11.99
N VAL A 146 29.66 25.98 -10.85
CA VAL A 146 30.73 25.87 -9.88
C VAL A 146 30.79 24.52 -9.23
N THR A 147 31.95 24.13 -8.74
CA THR A 147 32.13 22.96 -7.86
C THR A 147 32.51 23.46 -6.47
N VAL A 148 31.94 22.81 -5.46
CA VAL A 148 32.17 23.14 -4.05
C VAL A 148 32.91 21.98 -3.38
N ASP A 149 34.11 22.26 -2.89
CA ASP A 149 34.90 21.33 -2.11
C ASP A 149 34.82 21.68 -0.61
N PHE A 150 34.40 20.71 0.18
CA PHE A 150 34.31 20.83 1.64
C PHE A 150 35.64 20.35 2.26
N VAL A 151 36.54 21.28 2.49
CA VAL A 151 37.92 20.98 2.91
C VAL A 151 37.98 20.60 4.39
N GLY A 152 38.41 19.36 4.66
CA GLY A 152 38.56 18.83 6.02
C GLY A 152 37.29 18.43 6.71
N PHE A 153 36.20 18.26 5.97
CA PHE A 153 34.99 17.66 6.48
C PHE A 153 35.15 16.15 6.66
N THR A 154 34.54 15.62 7.69
CA THR A 154 34.44 14.17 7.91
C THR A 154 33.35 13.56 7.04
N ASP A 155 33.37 12.23 6.91
CA ASP A 155 32.37 11.47 6.15
C ASP A 155 30.96 11.60 6.74
N GLU A 156 30.83 11.90 8.02
CA GLU A 156 29.56 12.03 8.75
C GLU A 156 28.95 13.44 8.67
N GLN A 157 29.74 14.46 8.34
CA GLN A 157 29.27 15.83 8.30
C GLN A 157 28.34 16.07 7.10
N SER A 158 27.25 16.77 7.34
CA SER A 158 26.31 17.25 6.34
C SER A 158 26.12 18.76 6.43
N GLY A 159 25.76 19.37 5.31
CA GLY A 159 25.50 20.80 5.28
C GLY A 159 24.79 21.23 4.02
N SER A 160 24.07 22.33 4.09
CA SER A 160 23.39 22.93 2.93
C SER A 160 23.42 24.45 3.04
N PHE A 161 23.47 25.11 1.91
CA PHE A 161 23.43 26.57 1.85
C PHE A 161 22.97 27.05 0.48
N LYS A 162 22.61 28.31 0.41
CA LYS A 162 22.37 29.02 -0.86
C LYS A 162 23.66 29.75 -1.28
N LEU A 163 24.04 29.57 -2.52
CA LEU A 163 25.19 30.21 -3.15
C LEU A 163 24.67 31.12 -4.26
N GLN A 164 24.86 32.43 -4.09
CA GLN A 164 24.54 33.42 -5.10
C GLN A 164 25.85 33.83 -5.82
N LEU A 165 25.89 33.60 -7.13
CA LEU A 165 27.07 33.88 -7.95
C LEU A 165 26.97 35.27 -8.55
N LYS A 166 28.08 36.01 -8.54
CA LYS A 166 28.22 37.35 -9.15
C LYS A 166 29.15 37.36 -10.36
N GLY A 167 28.91 38.26 -11.29
CA GLY A 167 29.66 38.35 -12.55
C GLY A 167 31.13 38.64 -12.37
N ASP A 168 31.52 39.28 -11.28
CA ASP A 168 32.90 39.63 -10.93
C ASP A 168 33.73 38.46 -10.35
N GLY A 169 33.14 37.27 -10.26
CA GLY A 169 33.79 36.12 -9.66
C GLY A 169 33.73 36.11 -8.13
N SER A 170 32.95 36.98 -7.52
CA SER A 170 32.57 36.88 -6.11
C SER A 170 31.26 36.04 -5.94
N TYR A 171 31.04 35.56 -4.73
CA TYR A 171 29.82 34.87 -4.39
C TYR A 171 29.40 35.15 -2.95
N VAL A 172 28.12 34.94 -2.67
CA VAL A 172 27.53 35.08 -1.33
C VAL A 172 26.94 33.75 -0.92
N ILE A 173 27.34 33.25 0.25
CA ILE A 173 26.73 32.09 0.92
C ILE A 173 25.73 32.62 1.93
N SER A 174 24.50 32.10 1.91
CA SER A 174 23.44 32.41 2.86
C SER A 174 22.65 31.19 3.25
N LYS A 175 21.89 31.24 4.34
CA LYS A 175 21.06 30.14 4.86
C LYS A 175 21.87 28.87 5.09
N LEU A 176 22.97 28.98 5.82
CA LEU A 176 23.85 27.89 6.12
C LEU A 176 23.24 27.00 7.20
N LYS A 177 23.00 25.74 6.86
CA LYS A 177 22.46 24.71 7.77
C LYS A 177 23.29 23.44 7.69
N GLY A 178 23.48 22.78 8.81
CA GLY A 178 24.23 21.52 8.82
C GLY A 178 24.70 21.10 10.21
N VAL A 179 25.68 20.22 10.23
CA VAL A 179 26.25 19.65 11.43
C VAL A 179 27.76 19.87 11.42
N THR A 180 28.30 20.40 12.50
CA THR A 180 29.75 20.59 12.68
C THR A 180 30.46 19.25 12.89
N ARG A 181 31.80 19.29 12.93
CA ARG A 181 32.64 18.12 13.24
C ARG A 181 32.32 17.50 14.63
N ASP A 182 31.88 18.33 15.58
CA ASP A 182 31.53 17.92 16.93
C ASP A 182 30.04 17.57 17.08
N ASN A 183 29.37 17.30 15.96
CA ASN A 183 27.96 16.93 15.87
C ASN A 183 26.98 17.99 16.40
N LEU A 184 27.38 19.26 16.41
CA LEU A 184 26.55 20.38 16.80
C LEU A 184 25.75 20.92 15.60
N PRO A 185 24.43 21.13 15.71
CA PRO A 185 23.65 21.70 14.64
C PRO A 185 23.99 23.18 14.44
N VAL A 186 24.12 23.57 13.18
CA VAL A 186 24.31 24.98 12.75
C VAL A 186 23.11 25.37 11.90
N ASP A 187 22.47 26.48 12.24
CA ASP A 187 21.45 27.15 11.42
C ASP A 187 21.77 28.65 11.45
N ASP A 188 22.61 29.08 10.50
CA ASP A 188 23.10 30.42 10.41
C ASP A 188 22.53 31.08 9.15
N SER A 189 21.97 32.28 9.31
CA SER A 189 21.41 33.06 8.22
C SER A 189 22.34 34.19 7.76
N ASP A 190 23.50 34.36 8.43
CA ASP A 190 24.46 35.42 8.07
C ASP A 190 25.02 35.20 6.67
N GLU A 191 25.24 36.31 5.97
CA GLU A 191 25.79 36.29 4.63
C GLU A 191 27.33 36.28 4.68
N ILE A 192 27.92 35.25 4.09
CA ILE A 192 29.37 35.08 3.99
C ILE A 192 29.79 35.33 2.54
N THR A 193 30.60 36.34 2.33
CA THR A 193 31.13 36.68 0.99
C THR A 193 32.45 35.98 0.75
N GLY A 194 32.68 35.52 -0.51
CA GLY A 194 33.90 34.85 -0.92
C GLY A 194 34.25 35.15 -2.37
N ARG A 195 35.49 34.82 -2.78
CA ARG A 195 35.90 34.80 -4.18
C ARG A 195 36.18 33.38 -4.65
N ILE A 196 35.84 33.10 -5.89
CA ILE A 196 36.09 31.82 -6.53
C ILE A 196 37.59 31.50 -6.49
N GLY A 197 37.93 30.23 -6.17
CA GLY A 197 39.29 29.74 -6.00
C GLY A 197 39.86 29.93 -4.58
N GLN A 198 39.20 30.71 -3.71
CA GLN A 198 39.67 30.96 -2.35
C GLN A 198 38.99 30.02 -1.34
N ILE A 199 39.74 29.61 -0.32
CA ILE A 199 39.20 28.85 0.80
C ILE A 199 38.64 29.85 1.82
N ILE A 200 37.34 29.77 2.09
CA ILE A 200 36.66 30.54 3.12
C ILE A 200 36.40 29.68 4.37
N ARG A 201 36.34 30.32 5.52
CA ARG A 201 35.93 29.67 6.80
C ARG A 201 34.46 29.97 7.02
N THR A 202 33.69 28.94 7.21
CA THR A 202 32.28 29.01 7.57
C THR A 202 32.07 28.35 8.93
N PRO A 203 30.95 28.56 9.61
CA PRO A 203 30.62 27.84 10.84
C PRO A 203 30.61 26.30 10.71
N LEU A 204 30.35 25.74 9.52
CA LEU A 204 30.42 24.31 9.26
C LEU A 204 31.85 23.80 9.02
N GLY A 205 32.77 24.65 8.57
CA GLY A 205 34.12 24.27 8.20
C GLY A 205 34.66 25.07 7.05
N LYS A 206 35.75 24.61 6.44
CA LYS A 206 36.38 25.30 5.30
C LYS A 206 35.72 24.88 4.01
N ILE A 207 35.33 25.84 3.20
CA ILE A 207 34.68 25.63 1.90
C ILE A 207 35.50 26.30 0.82
N LYS A 208 35.70 25.64 -0.31
CA LYS A 208 36.31 26.19 -1.51
C LYS A 208 35.34 26.08 -2.67
N VAL A 209 35.13 27.15 -3.41
CA VAL A 209 34.29 27.21 -4.61
C VAL A 209 35.19 27.42 -5.81
N ASP A 210 35.19 26.48 -6.75
CA ASP A 210 35.96 26.56 -7.97
C ASP A 210 35.05 26.71 -9.20
N LYS A 211 35.53 27.32 -10.28
CA LYS A 211 34.79 27.45 -11.54
C LYS A 211 34.57 26.09 -12.18
N ALA A 212 33.38 25.87 -12.70
CA ALA A 212 33.01 24.70 -13.48
C ALA A 212 32.64 25.13 -14.92
N PRO A 213 32.47 24.17 -15.86
CA PRO A 213 32.34 24.48 -17.30
C PRO A 213 31.20 25.44 -17.65
N ALA A 214 30.05 25.34 -16.96
CA ALA A 214 28.90 26.20 -17.26
C ALA A 214 28.96 27.58 -16.60
N PHE A 215 30.04 27.95 -15.90
CA PHE A 215 30.14 29.24 -15.14
C PHE A 215 29.80 30.46 -15.99
N THR A 216 30.42 30.56 -17.17
CA THR A 216 30.27 31.75 -18.06
C THR A 216 28.82 31.83 -18.57
N GLN A 217 28.23 30.74 -18.90
CA GLN A 217 26.85 30.67 -19.39
C GLN A 217 25.83 31.07 -18.31
N PHE A 218 26.09 30.66 -17.07
CA PHE A 218 25.20 30.93 -15.93
C PHE A 218 25.25 32.41 -15.48
N VAL A 219 26.40 33.03 -15.56
CA VAL A 219 26.62 34.40 -15.05
C VAL A 219 26.37 35.48 -16.10
N SER A 220 26.20 35.10 -17.38
CA SER A 220 25.94 36.05 -18.50
C SER A 220 24.51 36.61 -18.53
N GLY A 221 23.58 36.11 -17.65
CA GLY A 221 22.20 36.59 -17.55
C GLY A 221 22.08 37.87 -16.72
N GLU A 222 20.96 38.59 -16.86
CA GLU A 222 20.66 39.80 -16.09
C GLU A 222 20.38 39.49 -14.59
N ASP A 223 19.99 38.26 -14.26
CA ASP A 223 19.71 37.83 -12.90
C ASP A 223 20.91 37.11 -12.29
N GLU A 224 21.28 37.45 -11.06
CA GLU A 224 22.30 36.73 -10.28
C GLU A 224 21.77 35.33 -9.91
N PRO A 225 22.28 34.23 -10.50
CA PRO A 225 21.71 32.93 -10.30
C PRO A 225 21.99 32.40 -8.89
N VAL A 226 20.94 31.88 -8.26
CA VAL A 226 21.00 31.25 -6.92
C VAL A 226 21.12 29.75 -7.06
N LEU A 227 22.22 29.19 -6.55
CA LEU A 227 22.48 27.77 -6.52
C LEU A 227 22.26 27.23 -5.09
N TYR A 228 21.51 26.17 -4.97
CA TYR A 228 21.37 25.42 -3.74
C TYR A 228 22.43 24.33 -3.71
N VAL A 229 23.29 24.34 -2.73
CA VAL A 229 24.32 23.35 -2.53
C VAL A 229 23.98 22.59 -1.27
N SER A 230 23.96 21.27 -1.36
CA SER A 230 23.77 20.42 -0.20
C SER A 230 24.75 19.26 -0.19
N ARG A 231 25.47 19.08 0.91
CA ARG A 231 26.31 17.93 1.17
C ARG A 231 25.62 16.99 2.12
N SER A 232 25.44 15.77 1.72
CA SER A 232 24.91 14.68 2.55
C SER A 232 26.07 13.93 3.22
N ASN A 233 25.79 13.30 4.35
CA ASN A 233 26.65 12.30 4.96
C ASN A 233 26.95 11.20 3.92
N VAL A 234 28.18 10.74 3.85
CA VAL A 234 28.66 9.78 2.84
C VAL A 234 27.94 8.42 2.95
N TYR A 235 27.56 8.02 4.15
CA TYR A 235 26.77 6.80 4.35
C TYR A 235 25.33 6.97 3.85
N ALA A 236 24.71 8.13 4.12
CA ALA A 236 23.38 8.46 3.59
C ALA A 236 23.38 8.56 2.06
N MET A 237 24.45 9.09 1.46
CA MET A 237 24.67 9.05 0.01
C MET A 237 24.73 7.60 -0.49
N THR A 238 25.47 6.72 0.19
CA THR A 238 25.59 5.30 -0.18
C THR A 238 24.24 4.59 -0.12
N ASP A 239 23.44 4.84 0.92
CA ASP A 239 22.09 4.29 1.05
C ASP A 239 21.14 4.81 -0.02
N ARG A 240 21.26 6.09 -0.41
CA ARG A 240 20.50 6.67 -1.52
C ARG A 240 20.86 5.98 -2.84
N ILE A 241 22.16 5.78 -3.13
CA ILE A 241 22.60 5.07 -4.32
C ILE A 241 22.04 3.63 -4.31
N LYS A 242 22.14 2.93 -3.17
CA LYS A 242 21.61 1.58 -3.00
C LYS A 242 20.10 1.51 -3.21
N GLY A 243 19.34 2.47 -2.68
CA GLY A 243 17.88 2.54 -2.85
C GLY A 243 17.44 2.79 -4.30
N SER A 244 18.29 3.47 -5.09
CA SER A 244 18.00 3.79 -6.50
C SER A 244 18.56 2.73 -7.47
N LEU A 245 19.47 1.85 -6.99
CA LEU A 245 20.07 0.77 -7.76
C LEU A 245 19.27 -0.51 -7.64
N SER A 246 18.95 -1.11 -8.78
CA SER A 246 18.40 -2.45 -8.85
C SER A 246 19.33 -3.30 -9.72
N ALA A 247 19.77 -4.43 -9.21
CA ALA A 247 20.52 -5.41 -9.97
C ALA A 247 19.76 -6.73 -9.96
N SER A 248 19.60 -7.34 -11.12
CA SER A 248 18.91 -8.61 -11.28
C SER A 248 19.54 -9.43 -12.40
N LEU A 249 19.33 -10.73 -12.38
CA LEU A 249 19.70 -11.57 -13.51
C LEU A 249 18.73 -11.31 -14.67
N SER A 250 19.26 -11.20 -15.87
CA SER A 250 18.46 -11.05 -17.10
C SER A 250 17.54 -12.27 -17.32
N ASP A 251 18.00 -13.47 -16.95
CA ASP A 251 17.23 -14.73 -16.91
C ASP A 251 17.79 -15.59 -15.77
N VAL A 252 16.95 -16.44 -15.17
CA VAL A 252 17.31 -17.34 -14.06
C VAL A 252 18.49 -18.27 -14.40
N LYS A 253 18.67 -18.60 -15.68
CA LYS A 253 19.76 -19.44 -16.20
C LYS A 253 20.90 -18.65 -16.83
N SER A 254 20.82 -17.33 -16.87
CA SER A 254 21.80 -16.44 -17.49
C SER A 254 22.92 -16.07 -16.51
N THR A 255 24.11 -15.82 -17.06
CA THR A 255 25.23 -15.18 -16.35
C THR A 255 25.26 -13.67 -16.59
N VAL A 256 24.18 -13.10 -17.13
CA VAL A 256 24.05 -11.67 -17.43
C VAL A 256 23.31 -10.98 -16.29
N ILE A 257 23.92 -9.95 -15.74
CA ILE A 257 23.35 -9.10 -14.71
C ILE A 257 22.89 -7.79 -15.37
N ASP A 258 21.64 -7.44 -15.17
CA ASP A 258 21.09 -6.16 -15.56
C ASP A 258 21.14 -5.19 -14.36
N LEU A 259 21.91 -4.12 -14.54
CA LEU A 259 22.04 -3.04 -13.57
C LEU A 259 21.14 -1.88 -13.98
N THR A 260 20.18 -1.55 -13.17
CA THR A 260 19.24 -0.46 -13.42
C THR A 260 19.38 0.59 -12.33
N TYR A 261 19.52 1.84 -12.71
CA TYR A 261 19.60 2.97 -11.79
C TYR A 261 18.60 4.06 -12.17
N LYS A 262 17.91 4.60 -11.17
CA LYS A 262 16.92 5.66 -11.32
C LYS A 262 17.46 6.96 -10.74
N ASP A 263 17.43 8.02 -11.54
CA ASP A 263 17.87 9.34 -11.11
C ASP A 263 17.05 10.44 -11.80
N VAL A 264 17.01 11.62 -11.19
CA VAL A 264 16.41 12.83 -11.81
C VAL A 264 17.20 13.33 -13.00
N LEU A 265 18.48 12.97 -13.10
CA LEU A 265 19.37 13.30 -14.21
C LEU A 265 19.84 12.04 -14.93
N ALA A 266 19.47 11.93 -16.20
CA ALA A 266 19.82 10.80 -17.05
C ALA A 266 21.33 10.55 -17.14
N LYS A 267 22.12 11.64 -17.27
CA LYS A 267 23.58 11.58 -17.35
C LYS A 267 24.22 11.10 -16.06
N ARG A 268 23.72 11.56 -14.89
CA ARG A 268 24.21 11.09 -13.59
C ARG A 268 23.93 9.59 -13.40
N ALA A 269 22.76 9.12 -13.84
CA ALA A 269 22.43 7.70 -13.80
C ALA A 269 23.41 6.86 -14.65
N GLU A 270 23.77 7.33 -15.85
CA GLU A 270 24.77 6.67 -16.71
C GLU A 270 26.14 6.60 -16.03
N ASP A 271 26.60 7.73 -15.49
CA ASP A 271 27.90 7.84 -14.84
C ASP A 271 27.99 6.99 -13.57
N VAL A 272 26.89 6.88 -12.80
CA VAL A 272 26.81 6.02 -11.61
C VAL A 272 26.96 4.55 -12.00
N ILE A 273 26.19 4.06 -12.98
CA ILE A 273 26.29 2.66 -13.42
C ILE A 273 27.70 2.36 -13.98
N ASN A 274 28.24 3.27 -14.82
CA ASN A 274 29.58 3.09 -15.37
C ASN A 274 30.64 3.00 -14.26
N ASN A 275 30.56 3.87 -13.26
CA ASN A 275 31.52 3.86 -12.17
C ASN A 275 31.34 2.66 -11.25
N ILE A 276 30.11 2.19 -11.00
CA ILE A 276 29.87 0.92 -10.28
C ILE A 276 30.60 -0.23 -11.00
N ILE A 277 30.47 -0.31 -12.34
CA ILE A 277 31.13 -1.35 -13.12
C ILE A 277 32.67 -1.21 -13.04
N ILE A 278 33.20 0.02 -13.13
CA ILE A 278 34.64 0.28 -13.04
C ILE A 278 35.18 -0.09 -11.67
N VAL A 279 34.52 0.34 -10.60
CA VAL A 279 34.95 0.07 -9.20
C VAL A 279 34.85 -1.43 -8.91
N TYR A 280 33.76 -2.10 -9.30
CA TYR A 280 33.62 -3.52 -9.15
C TYR A 280 34.75 -4.30 -9.86
N ARG A 281 35.06 -3.94 -11.12
CA ARG A 281 36.15 -4.53 -11.89
C ARG A 281 37.50 -4.33 -11.23
N LYS A 282 37.74 -3.11 -10.73
CA LYS A 282 38.99 -2.79 -10.02
C LYS A 282 39.12 -3.65 -8.75
N ASN A 283 38.09 -3.73 -7.92
CA ASN A 283 38.11 -4.51 -6.69
C ASN A 283 38.30 -6.01 -6.99
N TRP A 284 37.58 -6.54 -7.99
CA TRP A 284 37.73 -7.91 -8.41
C TRP A 284 39.16 -8.22 -8.88
N LEU A 285 39.77 -7.31 -9.64
CA LEU A 285 41.17 -7.48 -10.10
C LEU A 285 42.15 -7.42 -8.93
N GLU A 286 41.95 -6.50 -7.97
CA GLU A 286 42.78 -6.39 -6.77
C GLU A 286 42.69 -7.65 -5.92
N ASP A 287 41.50 -8.17 -5.69
CA ASP A 287 41.27 -9.42 -4.95
C ASP A 287 41.94 -10.60 -5.65
N LYS A 288 41.79 -10.74 -6.97
CA LYS A 288 42.44 -11.79 -7.76
C LYS A 288 43.95 -11.71 -7.71
N ASN A 289 44.49 -10.48 -7.85
CA ASN A 289 45.94 -10.25 -7.76
C ASN A 289 46.50 -10.60 -6.39
N GLN A 290 45.74 -10.28 -5.32
CA GLN A 290 46.16 -10.57 -3.95
C GLN A 290 46.21 -12.06 -3.68
N MET A 291 45.24 -12.85 -4.20
CA MET A 291 45.28 -14.31 -4.15
C MET A 291 46.50 -14.86 -4.91
N THR A 292 46.75 -14.34 -6.13
CA THR A 292 47.89 -14.78 -6.94
C THR A 292 49.23 -14.46 -6.28
N ILE A 293 49.37 -13.29 -5.63
CA ILE A 293 50.58 -12.92 -4.88
C ILE A 293 50.78 -13.85 -3.68
N SER A 294 49.70 -14.14 -2.92
CA SER A 294 49.80 -15.08 -1.79
C SER A 294 50.22 -16.49 -2.23
N THR A 295 49.67 -16.95 -3.37
CA THR A 295 50.05 -18.24 -3.97
C THR A 295 51.51 -18.25 -4.46
N SER A 296 51.99 -17.18 -5.09
CA SER A 296 53.38 -17.03 -5.53
C SER A 296 54.36 -17.08 -4.35
N HIS A 297 54.06 -16.36 -3.28
CA HIS A 297 54.86 -16.39 -2.05
C HIS A 297 54.92 -17.81 -1.44
N PHE A 298 53.76 -18.47 -1.33
CA PHE A 298 53.66 -19.84 -0.84
C PHE A 298 54.57 -20.82 -1.64
N ILE A 299 54.41 -20.77 -2.98
CA ILE A 299 55.19 -21.68 -3.87
C ILE A 299 56.68 -21.36 -3.75
N THR A 300 57.07 -20.09 -3.72
CA THR A 300 58.47 -19.67 -3.60
C THR A 300 59.09 -20.13 -2.26
N GLU A 301 58.40 -19.99 -1.15
CA GLU A 301 58.84 -20.48 0.16
C GLU A 301 59.02 -21.99 0.14
N ARG A 302 58.08 -22.72 -0.46
CA ARG A 302 58.11 -24.17 -0.56
C ARG A 302 59.25 -24.68 -1.43
N LEU A 303 59.48 -24.01 -2.58
CA LEU A 303 60.65 -24.31 -3.45
C LEU A 303 61.97 -24.20 -2.68
N GLY A 304 62.16 -23.12 -1.89
CA GLY A 304 63.38 -22.95 -1.10
C GLY A 304 63.57 -24.01 0.01
N VAL A 305 62.44 -24.58 0.53
CA VAL A 305 62.50 -25.71 1.46
C VAL A 305 62.91 -26.96 0.74
N ILE A 306 62.29 -27.32 -0.39
CA ILE A 306 62.56 -28.53 -1.17
C ILE A 306 63.96 -28.50 -1.73
N GLU A 307 64.48 -27.37 -2.20
CA GLU A 307 65.84 -27.21 -2.72
C GLU A 307 66.90 -27.56 -1.66
N ARG A 308 66.69 -27.05 -0.40
CA ARG A 308 67.57 -27.43 0.72
C ARG A 308 67.47 -28.91 1.04
N GLU A 309 66.27 -29.47 1.13
CA GLU A 309 66.10 -30.92 1.42
C GLU A 309 66.64 -31.80 0.32
N LEU A 310 66.60 -31.41 -0.95
CA LEU A 310 67.18 -32.13 -2.10
C LEU A 310 68.67 -32.07 -2.04
N GLY A 311 69.25 -30.90 -1.73
CA GLY A 311 70.70 -30.75 -1.57
C GLY A 311 71.30 -31.62 -0.43
N ASP A 312 70.52 -31.76 0.69
CA ASP A 312 70.88 -32.59 1.79
C ASP A 312 70.84 -34.11 1.41
N VAL A 313 69.82 -34.52 0.65
CA VAL A 313 69.75 -35.91 0.12
C VAL A 313 70.87 -36.20 -0.86
N ASP A 314 71.15 -35.24 -1.75
CA ASP A 314 72.26 -35.37 -2.71
C ASP A 314 73.64 -35.51 -2.01
N LYS A 315 73.90 -34.71 -0.96
CA LYS A 315 75.08 -34.82 -0.11
C LYS A 315 75.19 -36.22 0.53
N ASN A 316 74.04 -36.72 1.06
CA ASN A 316 73.99 -38.01 1.73
C ASN A 316 74.24 -39.13 0.73
N ILE A 317 73.72 -39.10 -0.49
CA ILE A 317 73.96 -40.02 -1.57
C ILE A 317 75.49 -40.03 -1.95
N SER A 318 76.03 -38.80 -2.13
CA SER A 318 77.40 -38.59 -2.50
C SER A 318 78.34 -39.08 -1.42
N ALA A 319 78.12 -38.78 -0.17
CA ALA A 319 78.91 -39.25 0.96
C ALA A 319 78.88 -40.77 1.11
N PHE A 320 77.65 -41.37 0.93
CA PHE A 320 77.56 -42.83 1.02
C PHE A 320 78.23 -43.53 -0.16
N LYS A 321 78.17 -43.09 -1.40
CA LYS A 321 78.85 -43.59 -2.55
C LYS A 321 80.35 -43.48 -2.38
N SER A 322 80.85 -42.40 -1.85
CA SER A 322 82.24 -42.13 -1.63
C SER A 322 82.84 -42.99 -0.50
N SER A 323 82.09 -43.20 0.60
CA SER A 323 82.59 -44.00 1.73
C SER A 323 82.60 -45.50 1.48
N ASN A 324 81.83 -46.03 0.52
CA ASN A 324 81.66 -47.46 0.28
C ASN A 324 82.35 -48.00 -0.98
N LEU A 325 83.07 -47.11 -1.75
CA LEU A 325 83.89 -47.56 -2.93
C LEU A 325 83.05 -48.44 -3.89
N LEU A 326 81.88 -48.14 -4.22
CA LEU A 326 80.95 -48.90 -5.06
C LEU A 326 81.00 -48.45 -6.52
N PRO A 327 81.79 -49.11 -7.43
CA PRO A 327 81.58 -48.96 -8.81
C PRO A 327 80.54 -50.00 -9.27
N ASP A 328 79.51 -49.52 -9.91
CA ASP A 328 78.63 -50.28 -10.79
C ASP A 328 77.66 -51.31 -10.16
N VAL A 329 76.61 -50.81 -9.47
CA VAL A 329 75.38 -51.59 -9.18
C VAL A 329 74.36 -51.37 -10.30
N GLU A 330 74.74 -50.64 -11.32
CA GLU A 330 73.82 -50.16 -12.34
C GLU A 330 73.33 -51.23 -13.33
N ALA A 331 74.20 -52.27 -13.64
CA ALA A 331 73.86 -53.29 -14.64
C ALA A 331 72.87 -54.36 -14.13
N ALA A 332 72.87 -54.72 -12.83
CA ALA A 332 71.77 -55.55 -12.25
C ALA A 332 70.45 -54.89 -11.99
N ALA A 333 70.49 -53.59 -11.81
CA ALA A 333 69.31 -52.80 -11.48
C ALA A 333 68.43 -52.49 -12.70
N GLN A 334 69.05 -52.48 -13.90
CA GLN A 334 68.27 -52.06 -15.09
C GLN A 334 67.18 -53.07 -15.50
N GLN A 335 67.32 -54.37 -15.23
CA GLN A 335 66.28 -55.36 -15.55
C GLN A 335 65.06 -55.26 -14.57
N TYR A 336 65.28 -54.76 -13.35
CA TYR A 336 64.32 -54.59 -12.34
C TYR A 336 63.63 -53.20 -12.42
N MET A 337 64.35 -52.22 -12.91
CA MET A 337 63.82 -50.82 -13.08
C MET A 337 62.64 -50.75 -14.02
N GLN A 338 62.54 -51.59 -15.03
CA GLN A 338 61.40 -51.56 -15.98
C GLN A 338 60.11 -52.07 -15.37
N LYS A 339 60.14 -52.99 -14.42
CA LYS A 339 58.88 -53.47 -13.77
C LYS A 339 58.41 -52.58 -12.54
N SER A 340 59.33 -51.93 -11.92
CA SER A 340 59.10 -51.06 -10.72
C SER A 340 58.76 -49.63 -11.14
N THR A 341 59.03 -49.21 -12.38
CA THR A 341 58.99 -47.83 -12.80
C THR A 341 57.51 -47.26 -12.75
N GLU A 342 56.49 -48.07 -12.98
CA GLU A 342 55.11 -47.65 -12.96
C GLU A 342 54.58 -47.49 -11.52
N VAL A 343 54.98 -48.46 -10.62
CA VAL A 343 54.62 -48.40 -9.21
C VAL A 343 55.34 -47.24 -8.50
N ASP A 344 56.67 -47.10 -8.84
CA ASP A 344 57.51 -46.01 -8.36
C ASP A 344 56.93 -44.65 -8.77
N LYS A 345 56.42 -44.51 -10.01
CA LYS A 345 55.73 -43.33 -10.47
C LYS A 345 54.49 -43.02 -9.64
N GLN A 346 53.64 -44.03 -9.40
CA GLN A 346 52.42 -43.86 -8.60
C GLN A 346 52.75 -43.53 -7.15
N ILE A 347 53.72 -44.16 -6.53
CA ILE A 347 54.23 -43.87 -5.19
C ILE A 347 54.79 -42.43 -5.13
N MET A 348 55.46 -41.96 -6.17
CA MET A 348 56.07 -40.68 -6.28
C MET A 348 54.99 -39.61 -6.39
N ASP A 349 53.94 -39.83 -7.20
CA ASP A 349 52.77 -38.95 -7.33
C ASP A 349 52.04 -38.85 -6.00
N LEU A 350 51.69 -39.96 -5.35
CA LEU A 350 51.03 -39.97 -4.05
C LEU A 350 51.83 -39.27 -2.94
N ASN A 351 53.17 -39.47 -2.93
CA ASN A 351 54.02 -38.75 -1.97
C ASN A 351 54.04 -37.23 -2.21
N SER A 352 54.07 -36.84 -3.49
CA SER A 352 53.97 -35.40 -3.84
C SER A 352 52.66 -34.77 -3.35
N ARG A 353 51.55 -35.44 -3.61
CA ARG A 353 50.24 -35.01 -3.13
C ARG A 353 50.13 -34.99 -1.60
N LEU A 354 50.69 -36.02 -0.95
CA LEU A 354 50.76 -36.12 0.51
C LEU A 354 51.57 -34.98 1.14
N ALA A 355 52.72 -34.65 0.56
CA ALA A 355 53.56 -33.56 1.04
C ALA A 355 52.87 -32.21 0.92
N ILE A 356 52.17 -31.96 -0.20
CA ILE A 356 51.37 -30.75 -0.41
C ILE A 356 50.22 -30.67 0.59
N ALA A 357 49.46 -31.75 0.76
CA ALA A 357 48.34 -31.78 1.71
C ALA A 357 48.78 -31.52 3.15
N GLN A 358 49.86 -32.14 3.57
CA GLN A 358 50.47 -31.95 4.91
C GLN A 358 50.94 -30.51 5.11
N TYR A 359 51.55 -29.91 4.09
CA TYR A 359 52.02 -28.54 4.20
C TYR A 359 50.87 -27.57 4.37
N ILE A 360 49.82 -27.69 3.56
CA ILE A 360 48.64 -26.81 3.68
C ILE A 360 47.94 -26.99 5.02
N ARG A 361 47.85 -28.23 5.50
CA ARG A 361 47.37 -28.54 6.85
C ARG A 361 48.17 -27.83 7.94
N ASN A 362 49.51 -27.89 7.87
CA ASN A 362 50.39 -27.24 8.83
C ASN A 362 50.30 -25.72 8.73
N TYR A 363 50.14 -25.16 7.54
CA TYR A 363 49.89 -23.72 7.32
C TYR A 363 48.56 -23.27 7.96
N LEU A 364 47.52 -24.10 7.81
CA LEU A 364 46.23 -23.85 8.47
C LEU A 364 46.29 -23.88 10.00
N THR A 365 47.06 -24.81 10.58
CA THR A 365 47.17 -25.02 12.02
C THR A 365 48.18 -24.08 12.67
N GLY A 366 49.06 -23.45 11.91
CA GLY A 366 50.11 -22.55 12.38
C GLY A 366 49.53 -21.21 12.94
N LYS A 367 50.23 -20.63 13.91
CA LYS A 367 49.84 -19.36 14.56
C LYS A 367 49.90 -18.15 13.62
N VAL A 368 50.65 -18.21 12.53
CA VAL A 368 50.92 -17.12 11.59
C VAL A 368 49.76 -16.87 10.63
N GLY A 369 48.86 -17.84 10.42
CA GLY A 369 47.84 -17.79 9.35
C GLY A 369 46.44 -17.38 9.77
N LYS A 370 46.21 -16.78 10.94
CA LYS A 370 44.79 -16.54 11.42
C LYS A 370 43.97 -15.60 10.59
N ASN A 371 44.55 -14.64 9.89
CA ASN A 371 43.85 -13.65 9.08
C ASN A 371 44.48 -13.49 7.70
N GLN A 372 45.12 -14.56 7.20
CA GLN A 372 45.72 -14.55 5.86
C GLN A 372 44.95 -15.42 4.90
N LEU A 373 45.08 -15.08 3.61
CA LEU A 373 44.51 -15.86 2.52
C LEU A 373 45.25 -17.22 2.42
N LEU A 374 44.53 -18.25 2.10
CA LEU A 374 45.07 -19.55 1.82
C LEU A 374 45.55 -19.63 0.36
N PRO A 375 46.67 -20.32 0.08
CA PRO A 375 47.10 -20.48 -1.29
C PRO A 375 46.04 -21.25 -2.10
N THR A 376 45.78 -20.80 -3.30
CA THR A 376 44.88 -21.41 -4.27
C THR A 376 45.68 -22.11 -5.37
N ASN A 377 45.11 -23.05 -6.07
CA ASN A 377 45.77 -23.81 -7.14
C ASN A 377 47.05 -24.52 -6.68
N THR A 378 46.98 -25.12 -5.52
CA THR A 378 48.16 -25.75 -4.86
C THR A 378 48.53 -27.12 -5.43
N GLY A 379 47.73 -27.64 -6.36
CA GLY A 379 47.92 -28.98 -6.94
C GLY A 379 47.50 -30.13 -6.02
N ILE A 380 46.63 -29.88 -5.06
CA ILE A 380 46.07 -30.94 -4.18
C ILE A 380 45.26 -31.99 -4.97
N GLU A 381 44.82 -31.63 -6.18
CA GLU A 381 43.92 -32.44 -7.01
C GLU A 381 42.71 -33.02 -6.25
N SER A 382 42.18 -32.20 -5.32
CA SER A 382 40.93 -32.45 -4.59
C SER A 382 39.99 -31.29 -4.81
N PRO A 383 39.07 -31.36 -5.78
CA PRO A 383 38.16 -30.25 -6.09
C PRO A 383 37.38 -29.74 -4.88
N GLY A 384 37.01 -30.65 -3.96
CA GLY A 384 36.28 -30.27 -2.74
C GLY A 384 37.12 -29.43 -1.78
N ILE A 385 38.41 -29.72 -1.63
CA ILE A 385 39.32 -28.94 -0.76
C ILE A 385 39.62 -27.58 -1.42
N GLU A 386 39.89 -27.58 -2.73
CA GLU A 386 40.14 -26.33 -3.47
C GLU A 386 38.94 -25.39 -3.43
N GLN A 387 37.71 -25.92 -3.52
CA GLN A 387 36.49 -25.15 -3.37
C GLN A 387 36.39 -24.55 -1.97
N GLN A 388 36.62 -25.35 -0.94
CA GLN A 388 36.58 -24.86 0.46
C GLN A 388 37.64 -23.78 0.70
N ILE A 389 38.82 -23.89 0.13
CA ILE A 389 39.87 -22.87 0.19
C ILE A 389 39.43 -21.58 -0.52
N THR A 390 38.82 -21.71 -1.69
CA THR A 390 38.34 -20.57 -2.48
C THR A 390 37.25 -19.83 -1.70
N GLU A 391 36.32 -20.54 -1.07
CA GLU A 391 35.25 -19.98 -0.30
C GLU A 391 35.74 -19.30 1.00
N TYR A 392 36.71 -19.92 1.66
CA TYR A 392 37.43 -19.32 2.78
C TYR A 392 38.10 -17.99 2.38
N ASN A 393 38.87 -18.01 1.29
CA ASN A 393 39.55 -16.79 0.81
C ASN A 393 38.56 -15.67 0.47
N LYS A 394 37.45 -16.00 -0.14
CA LYS A 394 36.38 -15.03 -0.42
C LYS A 394 35.85 -14.42 0.89
N SER A 395 35.48 -15.22 1.86
CA SER A 395 35.02 -14.77 3.15
C SER A 395 36.09 -13.97 3.92
N GLN A 396 37.35 -14.32 3.78
CA GLN A 396 38.47 -13.59 4.37
C GLN A 396 38.67 -12.21 3.73
N LEU A 397 38.50 -12.09 2.40
CA LEU A 397 38.54 -10.80 1.70
C LEU A 397 37.37 -9.93 2.10
N GLU A 398 36.16 -10.47 2.19
CA GLU A 398 34.98 -9.76 2.64
C GLU A 398 35.15 -9.23 4.07
N ARG A 399 35.68 -10.08 4.96
CA ARG A 399 36.04 -9.67 6.33
C ARG A 399 37.07 -8.55 6.35
N ASN A 400 38.12 -8.63 5.54
CA ASN A 400 39.16 -7.60 5.47
C ASN A 400 38.62 -6.29 4.91
N ASN A 401 37.71 -6.33 3.93
CA ASN A 401 37.01 -5.16 3.40
C ASN A 401 36.14 -4.47 4.46
N ILE A 402 35.47 -5.27 5.29
CA ILE A 402 34.67 -4.69 6.40
C ILE A 402 35.58 -4.04 7.43
N VAL A 403 36.69 -4.66 7.80
CA VAL A 403 37.66 -4.09 8.74
C VAL A 403 38.30 -2.81 8.18
N ALA A 404 38.60 -2.77 6.89
CA ALA A 404 39.17 -1.58 6.24
C ALA A 404 38.22 -0.39 6.22
N ASN A 405 36.91 -0.65 6.16
CA ASN A 405 35.86 0.36 6.05
C ASN A 405 35.12 0.65 7.39
N SER A 406 35.43 -0.12 8.45
CA SER A 406 34.83 0.08 9.76
C SER A 406 35.88 -0.21 10.87
N SER A 407 35.49 -0.72 12.03
CA SER A 407 36.39 -1.10 13.12
C SER A 407 36.40 -2.64 13.28
N GLU A 408 37.50 -3.20 13.82
CA GLU A 408 37.54 -4.60 14.25
C GLU A 408 36.45 -4.97 15.27
N GLN A 409 35.85 -3.96 15.92
CA GLN A 409 34.77 -4.17 16.90
C GLN A 409 33.38 -4.25 16.25
N ASN A 410 33.27 -4.19 14.93
CA ASN A 410 32.00 -4.32 14.23
C ASN A 410 31.43 -5.74 14.44
N PRO A 411 30.16 -5.89 14.87
CA PRO A 411 29.54 -7.20 15.08
C PRO A 411 29.63 -8.13 13.86
N LEU A 412 29.54 -7.58 12.65
CA LEU A 412 29.70 -8.33 11.41
C LEU A 412 31.10 -8.96 11.26
N VAL A 413 32.15 -8.30 11.77
CA VAL A 413 33.51 -8.86 11.76
C VAL A 413 33.57 -10.09 12.65
N ALA A 414 32.92 -10.07 13.80
CA ALA A 414 32.84 -11.22 14.72
C ALA A 414 32.11 -12.42 14.07
N ASP A 415 31.02 -12.16 13.32
CA ASP A 415 30.28 -13.19 12.59
C ASP A 415 31.15 -13.82 11.48
N TYR A 416 31.90 -13.01 10.74
CA TYR A 416 32.86 -13.50 9.76
C TYR A 416 34.01 -14.28 10.43
N ASP A 417 34.56 -13.82 11.54
CA ASP A 417 35.62 -14.52 12.28
C ASP A 417 35.14 -15.89 12.80
N GLN A 418 33.89 -15.97 13.24
CA GLN A 418 33.28 -17.25 13.63
C GLN A 418 33.12 -18.20 12.44
N SER A 419 32.61 -17.66 11.32
CA SER A 419 32.43 -18.40 10.07
C SER A 419 33.79 -18.91 9.53
N LEU A 420 34.78 -18.03 9.43
CA LEU A 420 36.14 -18.35 9.03
C LEU A 420 36.78 -19.41 9.91
N THR A 421 36.57 -19.33 11.24
CA THR A 421 37.04 -20.35 12.18
C THR A 421 36.38 -21.71 11.90
N SER A 422 35.10 -21.72 11.58
CA SER A 422 34.36 -22.95 11.22
C SER A 422 34.83 -23.51 9.89
N MET A 423 35.03 -22.65 8.88
CA MET A 423 35.58 -23.05 7.58
C MET A 423 37.00 -23.63 7.73
N ARG A 424 37.90 -23.02 8.52
CA ARG A 424 39.22 -23.53 8.80
C ARG A 424 39.18 -24.93 9.42
N LYS A 425 38.26 -25.16 10.37
CA LYS A 425 38.08 -26.51 10.96
C LYS A 425 37.62 -27.52 9.92
N SER A 426 36.69 -27.13 9.04
CA SER A 426 36.17 -27.97 7.96
C SER A 426 37.28 -28.31 6.96
N ILE A 427 38.06 -27.32 6.50
CA ILE A 427 39.18 -27.51 5.59
C ILE A 427 40.25 -28.42 6.23
N SER A 428 40.57 -28.18 7.52
CA SER A 428 41.51 -29.03 8.24
C SER A 428 41.05 -30.48 8.33
N ALA A 429 39.76 -30.71 8.64
CA ALA A 429 39.19 -32.05 8.69
C ALA A 429 39.19 -32.73 7.31
N SER A 430 38.86 -31.98 6.25
CA SER A 430 38.94 -32.48 4.86
C SER A 430 40.37 -32.86 4.47
N LEU A 431 41.36 -32.04 4.84
CA LEU A 431 42.79 -32.33 4.63
C LEU A 431 43.27 -33.53 5.45
N ASP A 432 42.83 -33.66 6.70
CA ASP A 432 43.18 -34.83 7.54
C ASP A 432 42.65 -36.12 6.91
N ASN A 433 41.41 -36.15 6.45
CA ASN A 433 40.84 -37.29 5.75
C ASN A 433 41.57 -37.58 4.45
N PHE A 434 41.92 -36.55 3.67
CA PHE A 434 42.69 -36.70 2.45
C PHE A 434 44.07 -37.26 2.69
N VAL A 435 44.80 -36.77 3.73
CA VAL A 435 46.10 -37.29 4.15
C VAL A 435 46.00 -38.76 4.58
N VAL A 436 44.96 -39.16 5.33
CA VAL A 436 44.72 -40.56 5.70
C VAL A 436 44.49 -41.43 4.44
N THR A 437 43.70 -40.96 3.51
CA THR A 437 43.43 -41.68 2.25
C THR A 437 44.72 -41.88 1.45
N LEU A 438 45.50 -40.81 1.25
CA LEU A 438 46.79 -40.90 0.54
C LEU A 438 47.77 -41.84 1.24
N LYS A 439 47.88 -41.80 2.58
CA LYS A 439 48.71 -42.70 3.36
C LYS A 439 48.25 -44.14 3.23
N THR A 440 46.97 -44.41 3.20
CA THR A 440 46.44 -45.78 3.02
C THR A 440 46.77 -46.32 1.63
N GLN A 441 46.57 -45.48 0.57
CA GLN A 441 46.92 -45.84 -0.79
C GLN A 441 48.41 -46.07 -0.93
N LEU A 442 49.24 -45.25 -0.34
CA LEU A 442 50.70 -45.38 -0.33
C LEU A 442 51.13 -46.65 0.40
N GLY A 443 50.56 -46.98 1.56
CA GLY A 443 50.79 -48.19 2.32
C GLY A 443 50.45 -49.46 1.52
N THR A 444 49.36 -49.48 0.77
CA THR A 444 48.98 -50.59 -0.09
C THR A 444 49.95 -50.77 -1.27
N LEU A 445 50.36 -49.68 -1.91
CA LEU A 445 51.33 -49.73 -2.98
C LEU A 445 52.75 -50.22 -2.46
N GLN A 446 53.15 -49.68 -1.31
CA GLN A 446 54.43 -50.10 -0.66
C GLN A 446 54.42 -51.55 -0.19
N ALA A 447 53.26 -52.04 0.30
CA ALA A 447 53.09 -53.42 0.66
C ALA A 447 53.23 -54.38 -0.59
N ASN A 448 52.65 -54.00 -1.68
CA ASN A 448 52.74 -54.71 -2.94
C ASN A 448 54.19 -54.72 -3.52
N GLU A 449 54.90 -53.62 -3.39
CA GLU A 449 56.30 -53.47 -3.81
C GLU A 449 57.25 -54.34 -2.92
N ALA A 450 57.01 -54.29 -1.59
CA ALA A 450 57.78 -55.08 -0.66
C ALA A 450 57.68 -56.62 -0.90
N ALA A 451 56.48 -57.07 -1.30
CA ALA A 451 56.22 -58.44 -1.68
C ALA A 451 57.02 -58.85 -2.97
N THR A 452 57.19 -57.91 -3.90
CA THR A 452 57.94 -58.11 -5.15
C THR A 452 59.48 -58.08 -4.92
N THR A 453 59.96 -57.29 -3.95
CA THR A 453 61.37 -57.05 -3.66
C THR A 453 61.97 -58.17 -2.80
N SER A 454 61.15 -58.90 -2.02
CA SER A 454 61.66 -60.04 -1.18
C SER A 454 62.21 -61.21 -1.98
N GLN A 455 62.02 -61.26 -3.28
CA GLN A 455 62.54 -62.34 -4.18
C GLN A 455 63.93 -62.07 -4.68
N ILE A 456 64.63 -60.99 -4.29
CA ILE A 456 65.94 -60.59 -4.84
C ILE A 456 67.02 -60.33 -3.78
N ALA A 457 67.20 -61.18 -2.88
CA ALA A 457 68.16 -60.86 -1.84
C ALA A 457 69.48 -61.73 -1.87
N SER A 458 70.59 -61.12 -2.29
CA SER A 458 71.90 -61.56 -1.92
C SER A 458 72.91 -60.48 -1.47
N ASN A 459 72.49 -59.12 -1.44
CA ASN A 459 73.33 -58.10 -0.79
C ASN A 459 72.47 -56.93 -0.32
N PRO A 460 71.78 -57.09 0.82
CA PRO A 460 70.58 -56.38 1.05
C PRO A 460 70.73 -54.94 1.62
N ASN A 461 71.72 -54.67 2.42
CA ASN A 461 71.68 -53.42 3.22
C ASN A 461 72.12 -52.15 2.48
N GLN A 462 73.18 -52.29 1.63
CA GLN A 462 73.71 -51.13 0.89
C GLN A 462 72.77 -50.72 -0.29
N ALA A 463 72.31 -51.76 -1.01
CA ALA A 463 71.37 -51.56 -2.12
C ALA A 463 69.98 -50.97 -1.63
N LYS A 464 69.48 -51.49 -0.51
CA LYS A 464 68.25 -50.99 0.14
C LYS A 464 68.36 -49.53 0.61
N TYR A 465 69.53 -49.17 1.16
CA TYR A 465 69.75 -47.76 1.57
C TYR A 465 69.79 -46.83 0.37
N LEU A 466 70.66 -47.19 -0.69
CA LEU A 466 70.69 -46.36 -1.90
C LEU A 466 69.34 -46.29 -2.63
N GLN A 467 68.64 -47.41 -2.68
CA GLN A 467 67.26 -47.40 -3.25
C GLN A 467 66.30 -46.48 -2.45
N THR A 468 66.33 -46.52 -1.12
CA THR A 468 65.48 -45.70 -0.26
C THR A 468 65.81 -44.23 -0.42
N VAL A 469 67.08 -43.85 -0.34
CA VAL A 469 67.53 -42.45 -0.46
C VAL A 469 67.35 -41.95 -1.92
N GLY A 470 67.67 -42.81 -2.92
CA GLY A 470 67.41 -42.51 -4.33
C GLY A 470 65.91 -42.30 -4.63
N ARG A 471 65.03 -43.05 -3.95
CA ARG A 471 63.60 -42.84 -4.03
C ARG A 471 63.23 -41.50 -3.40
N GLN A 472 63.75 -41.13 -2.23
CA GLN A 472 63.56 -39.85 -1.61
C GLN A 472 64.03 -38.71 -2.52
N GLN A 473 65.16 -38.83 -3.18
CA GLN A 473 65.73 -37.91 -4.14
C GLN A 473 64.71 -37.68 -5.31
N LYS A 474 64.27 -38.74 -5.96
CA LYS A 474 63.35 -38.72 -7.06
C LYS A 474 62.03 -38.10 -6.66
N VAL A 475 61.45 -38.38 -5.44
CA VAL A 475 60.23 -37.78 -4.97
C VAL A 475 60.41 -36.26 -4.74
N LYS A 476 61.54 -35.84 -4.15
CA LYS A 476 61.80 -34.42 -3.93
C LYS A 476 62.08 -33.67 -5.23
N GLU A 477 62.80 -34.32 -6.19
CA GLU A 477 63.00 -33.74 -7.52
C GLU A 477 61.71 -33.57 -8.31
N ALA A 478 60.81 -34.55 -8.29
CA ALA A 478 59.51 -34.46 -8.92
C ALA A 478 58.63 -33.39 -8.27
N LEU A 479 58.63 -33.27 -6.93
CA LEU A 479 57.96 -32.24 -6.22
C LEU A 479 58.51 -30.83 -6.54
N TYR A 480 59.86 -30.73 -6.66
CA TYR A 480 60.50 -29.47 -7.06
C TYR A 480 60.02 -29.04 -8.47
N LEU A 481 60.11 -29.96 -9.46
CA LEU A 481 59.67 -29.69 -10.81
C LEU A 481 58.18 -29.35 -10.90
N PHE A 482 57.34 -30.05 -10.12
CA PHE A 482 55.94 -29.76 -10.01
C PHE A 482 55.67 -28.35 -9.46
N LEU A 483 56.35 -27.97 -8.37
CA LEU A 483 56.22 -26.63 -7.80
C LEU A 483 56.73 -25.55 -8.74
N LEU A 484 57.81 -25.85 -9.48
CA LEU A 484 58.32 -24.92 -10.51
C LEU A 484 57.31 -24.70 -11.63
N GLN A 485 56.70 -25.79 -12.11
CA GLN A 485 55.58 -25.68 -13.07
C GLN A 485 54.43 -24.86 -12.51
N LYS A 486 54.03 -25.09 -11.26
CA LYS A 486 52.94 -24.34 -10.63
C LYS A 486 53.28 -22.85 -10.43
N ARG A 487 54.57 -22.54 -10.15
CA ARG A 487 55.02 -21.15 -10.12
C ARG A 487 54.87 -20.47 -11.48
N GLU A 488 55.31 -21.13 -12.54
CA GLU A 488 55.18 -20.58 -13.91
C GLU A 488 53.70 -20.42 -14.31
N GLU A 489 52.84 -21.38 -14.01
CA GLU A 489 51.38 -21.29 -14.23
C GLU A 489 50.78 -20.11 -13.45
N ASN A 490 51.24 -19.89 -12.21
CA ASN A 490 50.74 -18.76 -11.39
C ASN A 490 51.23 -17.40 -11.90
N GLU A 491 52.49 -17.30 -12.34
CA GLU A 491 53.04 -16.08 -12.95
C GLU A 491 52.37 -15.75 -14.29
N LEU A 492 52.08 -16.78 -15.11
CA LEU A 492 51.26 -16.61 -16.31
C LEU A 492 49.85 -16.17 -15.98
N SER A 493 49.21 -16.75 -14.97
CA SER A 493 47.89 -16.30 -14.52
C SER A 493 47.87 -14.83 -14.09
N LYS A 494 48.94 -14.39 -13.38
CA LYS A 494 49.12 -12.99 -12.97
C LYS A 494 49.29 -12.07 -14.18
N ALA A 495 50.10 -12.46 -15.15
CA ALA A 495 50.36 -11.65 -16.34
C ALA A 495 49.12 -11.51 -17.25
N PHE A 496 48.26 -12.51 -17.29
CA PHE A 496 47.06 -12.55 -18.16
C PHE A 496 45.74 -12.36 -17.43
N THR A 497 45.76 -11.84 -16.19
CA THR A 497 44.53 -11.58 -15.45
C THR A 497 43.67 -10.57 -16.20
N ALA A 498 42.59 -11.05 -16.82
CA ALA A 498 41.59 -10.24 -17.48
C ALA A 498 40.35 -10.08 -16.57
N TYR A 499 39.58 -9.03 -16.74
CA TYR A 499 38.34 -8.87 -16.02
C TYR A 499 37.38 -10.04 -16.24
N ASN A 500 36.73 -10.50 -15.17
CA ASN A 500 35.70 -11.54 -15.24
C ASN A 500 34.41 -11.08 -15.93
N THR A 501 34.32 -9.80 -16.26
CA THR A 501 33.11 -9.17 -16.77
C THR A 501 33.28 -8.65 -18.19
N ARG A 502 32.21 -8.76 -18.99
CA ARG A 502 32.08 -8.12 -20.30
C ARG A 502 30.80 -7.31 -20.31
N ILE A 503 30.91 -6.02 -20.66
CA ILE A 503 29.74 -5.17 -20.90
C ILE A 503 29.09 -5.63 -22.20
N ILE A 504 27.82 -6.06 -22.13
CA ILE A 504 27.01 -6.40 -23.30
C ILE A 504 26.33 -5.14 -23.79
N THR A 505 25.63 -4.44 -22.91
CA THR A 505 24.97 -3.18 -23.19
C THR A 505 25.53 -2.12 -22.25
N PRO A 506 26.10 -1.03 -22.78
CA PRO A 506 26.54 0.10 -21.95
C PRO A 506 25.31 0.74 -21.29
N PRO A 507 25.50 1.58 -20.25
CA PRO A 507 24.39 2.29 -19.62
C PRO A 507 23.63 3.11 -20.65
N THR A 508 22.42 2.67 -20.97
CA THR A 508 21.52 3.30 -21.93
C THR A 508 20.11 3.31 -21.39
N GLY A 509 19.25 4.14 -21.97
CA GLY A 509 17.85 4.19 -21.63
C GLY A 509 17.12 5.24 -22.44
N ASP A 510 15.80 5.20 -22.39
CA ASP A 510 14.97 6.16 -23.07
C ASP A 510 15.06 7.53 -22.37
N ASN A 511 14.92 8.60 -23.14
CA ASN A 511 14.85 9.97 -22.63
C ASN A 511 13.46 10.34 -22.09
N THR A 512 12.52 9.40 -22.10
CA THR A 512 11.22 9.56 -21.45
C THR A 512 11.33 9.27 -19.95
N PRO A 513 10.78 10.12 -19.08
CA PRO A 513 10.80 9.88 -17.64
C PRO A 513 9.94 8.67 -17.29
N VAL A 514 10.45 7.79 -16.42
CA VAL A 514 9.72 6.62 -15.91
C VAL A 514 8.80 6.96 -14.73
N GLU A 515 9.12 8.01 -13.98
CA GLU A 515 8.34 8.53 -12.86
C GLU A 515 8.31 10.08 -12.92
N PRO A 516 7.21 10.69 -12.46
CA PRO A 516 5.92 10.10 -12.12
C PRO A 516 5.16 9.61 -13.36
N VAL A 517 4.47 8.49 -13.27
CA VAL A 517 3.63 8.00 -14.36
C VAL A 517 2.34 8.83 -14.40
N ARG A 518 2.40 9.98 -15.08
CA ARG A 518 1.34 11.02 -15.11
C ARG A 518 -0.04 10.48 -15.42
N ARG A 519 -0.13 9.53 -16.38
CA ARG A 519 -1.39 8.88 -16.76
C ARG A 519 -1.98 8.06 -15.62
N LYS A 520 -1.16 7.29 -14.88
CA LYS A 520 -1.63 6.50 -13.73
C LYS A 520 -2.14 7.39 -12.60
N ILE A 521 -1.43 8.46 -12.28
CA ILE A 521 -1.80 9.41 -11.23
C ILE A 521 -3.13 10.08 -11.56
N LEU A 522 -3.31 10.54 -12.82
CA LEU A 522 -4.58 11.10 -13.29
C LEU A 522 -5.72 10.07 -13.24
N LEU A 523 -5.46 8.83 -13.64
CA LEU A 523 -6.47 7.76 -13.58
C LEU A 523 -6.88 7.46 -12.14
N ILE A 524 -5.92 7.36 -11.22
CA ILE A 524 -6.20 7.17 -9.78
C ILE A 524 -7.03 8.35 -9.24
N ALA A 525 -6.65 9.59 -9.59
CA ALA A 525 -7.39 10.78 -9.17
C ALA A 525 -8.84 10.79 -9.70
N LEU A 526 -9.05 10.34 -10.94
CA LEU A 526 -10.37 10.21 -11.55
C LEU A 526 -11.21 9.16 -10.81
N VAL A 527 -10.64 7.98 -10.55
CA VAL A 527 -11.31 6.91 -9.79
C VAL A 527 -11.68 7.41 -8.38
N LEU A 528 -10.75 8.03 -7.67
CA LEU A 528 -11.01 8.59 -6.34
C LEU A 528 -12.05 9.71 -6.37
N GLY A 529 -12.02 10.56 -7.41
CA GLY A 529 -13.00 11.63 -7.61
C GLY A 529 -14.44 11.13 -7.73
N PHE A 530 -14.62 9.92 -8.28
CA PHE A 530 -15.93 9.25 -8.33
C PHE A 530 -16.23 8.45 -7.07
N LEU A 531 -15.27 7.78 -6.50
CA LEU A 531 -15.46 6.85 -5.38
C LEU A 531 -15.78 7.60 -4.08
N ILE A 532 -15.08 8.71 -3.79
CA ILE A 532 -15.27 9.48 -2.55
C ILE A 532 -16.72 9.92 -2.37
N PRO A 533 -17.35 10.68 -3.31
CA PRO A 533 -18.74 11.10 -3.15
C PRO A 533 -19.71 9.92 -3.12
N MET A 534 -19.43 8.82 -3.85
CA MET A 534 -20.25 7.62 -3.82
C MET A 534 -20.28 6.99 -2.42
N VAL A 535 -19.11 6.87 -1.78
CA VAL A 535 -18.99 6.34 -0.41
C VAL A 535 -19.70 7.27 0.58
N VAL A 536 -19.52 8.58 0.47
CA VAL A 536 -20.19 9.56 1.35
C VAL A 536 -21.71 9.47 1.20
N ILE A 537 -22.22 9.38 -0.02
CA ILE A 537 -23.65 9.21 -0.30
C ILE A 537 -24.15 7.89 0.31
N TYR A 538 -23.41 6.80 0.14
CA TYR A 538 -23.77 5.50 0.69
C TYR A 538 -23.83 5.52 2.22
N ILE A 539 -22.80 6.07 2.90
CA ILE A 539 -22.76 6.18 4.37
C ILE A 539 -23.93 7.05 4.86
N ARG A 540 -24.16 8.21 4.23
CA ARG A 540 -25.27 9.11 4.59
C ARG A 540 -26.62 8.45 4.39
N GLU A 541 -26.76 7.65 3.35
CA GLU A 541 -28.00 6.93 3.05
C GLU A 541 -28.23 5.79 4.06
N LYS A 542 -27.19 5.07 4.43
CA LYS A 542 -27.26 4.02 5.46
C LYS A 542 -27.54 4.60 6.86
N ALA A 543 -26.97 5.76 7.16
CA ALA A 543 -27.20 6.46 8.44
C ALA A 543 -28.60 7.07 8.59
N ASN A 544 -29.40 7.14 7.51
CA ASN A 544 -30.75 7.70 7.58
C ASN A 544 -31.77 6.63 8.01
N THR A 545 -32.15 6.69 9.27
CA THR A 545 -33.06 5.73 9.94
C THR A 545 -34.56 6.08 9.78
N THR A 546 -34.90 7.22 9.11
CA THR A 546 -36.30 7.68 9.03
C THR A 546 -37.13 6.92 8.00
N VAL A 547 -38.45 6.89 8.22
CA VAL A 547 -39.44 6.36 7.24
C VAL A 547 -39.42 7.23 5.98
N ARG A 548 -39.33 6.62 4.80
CA ARG A 548 -39.18 7.35 3.52
C ARG A 548 -40.35 7.20 2.57
N GLY A 549 -41.06 6.10 2.68
CA GLY A 549 -42.14 5.79 1.77
C GLY A 549 -42.94 4.57 2.16
N ARG A 550 -43.88 4.19 1.32
CA ARG A 550 -44.79 3.08 1.54
C ARG A 550 -44.06 1.72 1.75
N LYS A 551 -42.85 1.56 1.19
CA LYS A 551 -42.06 0.30 1.39
C LYS A 551 -41.74 0.05 2.85
N ASP A 552 -41.41 1.10 3.60
CA ASP A 552 -41.04 0.99 5.02
C ASP A 552 -42.27 0.56 5.86
N LEU A 553 -43.47 0.90 5.40
CA LEU A 553 -44.74 0.60 6.07
C LEU A 553 -45.26 -0.81 5.80
N LYS A 554 -44.62 -1.61 4.91
CA LYS A 554 -45.06 -2.98 4.57
C LYS A 554 -45.06 -3.94 5.79
N LYS A 555 -44.25 -3.63 6.79
CA LYS A 555 -44.13 -4.42 8.02
C LYS A 555 -45.19 -4.05 9.07
N VAL A 556 -46.00 -3.02 8.81
CA VAL A 556 -47.05 -2.52 9.70
C VAL A 556 -48.42 -3.08 9.22
N ASN A 557 -49.13 -3.78 10.09
CA ASN A 557 -50.38 -4.43 9.75
C ASN A 557 -51.60 -3.45 9.76
N VAL A 558 -51.39 -2.17 10.02
CA VAL A 558 -52.41 -1.14 10.04
C VAL A 558 -52.93 -0.87 8.62
N PRO A 559 -54.22 -0.84 8.37
CA PRO A 559 -54.78 -0.51 7.04
C PRO A 559 -54.27 0.82 6.54
N PHE A 560 -53.71 0.82 5.32
CA PHE A 560 -53.16 2.01 4.70
C PHE A 560 -54.20 2.79 3.91
N LEU A 561 -54.50 4.01 4.31
CA LEU A 561 -55.52 4.84 3.69
C LEU A 561 -55.00 5.58 2.45
N GLY A 562 -53.79 6.10 2.50
CA GLY A 562 -53.17 6.80 1.37
C GLY A 562 -51.92 7.57 1.72
N GLU A 563 -51.28 8.15 0.71
CA GLU A 563 -50.09 8.98 0.85
C GLU A 563 -50.26 10.37 0.31
N ILE A 564 -49.73 11.39 0.99
CA ILE A 564 -49.75 12.77 0.58
C ILE A 564 -48.32 13.21 0.24
N PRO A 565 -48.05 13.60 -1.02
CA PRO A 565 -46.72 14.04 -1.44
C PRO A 565 -46.39 15.43 -0.91
N PHE A 566 -45.12 15.64 -0.55
CA PHE A 566 -44.62 16.95 -0.17
C PHE A 566 -44.53 17.86 -1.40
N SER A 567 -45.29 18.95 -1.39
CA SER A 567 -45.35 19.96 -2.48
C SER A 567 -44.82 21.29 -2.00
N ILE A 568 -43.70 21.73 -2.57
CA ILE A 568 -43.27 23.11 -2.50
C ILE A 568 -43.86 23.84 -3.70
N SER A 569 -44.71 24.84 -3.50
CA SER A 569 -45.20 25.70 -4.57
C SER A 569 -44.05 26.28 -5.39
N ARG A 570 -44.14 26.26 -6.73
CA ARG A 570 -43.10 26.79 -7.63
C ARG A 570 -42.71 28.26 -7.29
N LYS A 571 -43.60 29.06 -6.70
CA LYS A 571 -43.33 30.43 -6.27
C LYS A 571 -42.44 30.54 -5.02
N ASN A 572 -42.27 29.45 -4.25
CA ASN A 572 -41.47 29.42 -3.02
C ASN A 572 -40.17 28.64 -3.17
N ARG A 573 -39.71 28.36 -4.41
CA ARG A 573 -38.37 27.83 -4.59
C ARG A 573 -37.36 28.92 -4.23
N PRO A 574 -36.46 28.67 -3.25
CA PRO A 574 -35.45 29.67 -2.89
C PRO A 574 -34.55 29.94 -4.11
N THR A 575 -34.32 31.21 -4.40
CA THR A 575 -33.37 31.69 -5.40
C THR A 575 -31.95 31.29 -4.99
N LEU A 576 -31.02 31.30 -5.94
CA LEU A 576 -29.60 30.88 -5.69
C LEU A 576 -28.98 31.67 -4.52
N GLU A 577 -29.32 32.98 -4.39
CA GLU A 577 -28.89 33.85 -3.29
C GLU A 577 -29.48 33.46 -1.93
N GLN A 578 -30.69 32.95 -1.89
CA GLN A 578 -31.35 32.50 -0.66
C GLN A 578 -30.84 31.11 -0.22
N ARG A 579 -30.25 30.34 -1.12
CA ARG A 579 -29.62 29.05 -0.82
C ARG A 579 -28.24 29.21 -0.18
N ILE A 580 -27.57 30.32 -0.41
CA ILE A 580 -26.23 30.63 0.16
C ILE A 580 -26.36 31.25 1.55
N LYS A 581 -27.48 31.92 1.85
CA LYS A 581 -27.74 32.43 3.19
C LYS A 581 -28.52 31.39 4.01
N PHE A 582 -27.82 30.61 4.75
CA PHE A 582 -28.26 29.46 5.57
C PHE A 582 -29.30 29.83 6.70
N TRP A 583 -29.82 31.06 6.77
CA TRP A 583 -30.52 31.58 7.95
C TRP A 583 -31.81 32.35 7.69
N LYS A 584 -32.61 31.99 6.68
CA LYS A 584 -34.00 32.53 6.63
C LYS A 584 -34.99 31.35 6.63
N LYS A 585 -35.87 31.37 7.68
CA LYS A 585 -37.04 30.48 7.81
C LYS A 585 -37.88 30.52 6.54
N PRO A 586 -38.43 29.41 6.05
CA PRO A 586 -39.35 29.41 4.91
C PRO A 586 -40.63 30.18 5.29
N LYS A 587 -41.11 31.03 4.37
CA LYS A 587 -42.39 31.75 4.49
C LYS A 587 -43.54 30.75 4.61
N GLU A 588 -44.53 31.15 5.41
CA GLU A 588 -45.80 30.51 5.75
C GLU A 588 -46.29 29.41 4.80
N VAL A 589 -46.42 28.21 5.32
CA VAL A 589 -47.11 27.11 4.66
C VAL A 589 -48.59 27.36 4.79
N ARG A 590 -49.27 27.62 3.69
CA ARG A 590 -50.74 27.73 3.72
C ARG A 590 -51.32 26.42 4.23
N MET A 591 -52.12 26.46 5.30
CA MET A 591 -52.66 25.28 5.93
C MET A 591 -53.65 24.55 4.99
N ILE A 592 -54.47 25.27 4.22
CA ILE A 592 -55.37 24.71 3.21
C ILE A 592 -54.77 24.83 1.80
N VAL A 593 -54.55 23.67 1.17
CA VAL A 593 -54.03 23.55 -0.22
C VAL A 593 -55.09 23.00 -1.18
N VAL A 594 -56.11 22.31 -0.66
CA VAL A 594 -57.21 21.72 -1.44
C VAL A 594 -58.14 22.82 -1.91
N LYS A 595 -58.45 22.84 -3.22
CA LYS A 595 -59.34 23.81 -3.86
C LYS A 595 -60.22 23.14 -4.89
N ALA A 596 -61.52 23.61 -5.00
CA ALA A 596 -62.41 23.11 -6.03
C ALA A 596 -61.82 23.36 -7.44
N GLY A 597 -61.89 22.36 -8.32
CA GLY A 597 -61.45 22.44 -9.70
C GLY A 597 -59.95 22.41 -9.94
N LYS A 598 -59.12 22.45 -8.90
CA LYS A 598 -57.67 22.44 -9.05
C LYS A 598 -57.16 20.99 -9.30
N ARG A 599 -56.27 20.84 -10.30
CA ARG A 599 -55.69 19.53 -10.71
C ARG A 599 -54.17 19.52 -10.54
N ASP A 600 -53.69 19.59 -9.31
CA ASP A 600 -52.31 19.37 -8.98
C ASP A 600 -52.13 18.05 -8.21
N ILE A 601 -50.89 17.58 -8.10
CA ILE A 601 -50.56 16.30 -7.48
C ILE A 601 -51.13 16.20 -6.06
N VAL A 602 -51.12 17.31 -5.27
CA VAL A 602 -51.58 17.29 -3.87
C VAL A 602 -53.11 17.25 -3.84
N ASN A 603 -53.82 18.04 -4.69
CA ASN A 603 -55.29 18.01 -4.76
C ASN A 603 -55.79 16.64 -5.19
N GLU A 604 -55.07 15.98 -6.13
CA GLU A 604 -55.40 14.62 -6.56
C GLU A 604 -55.13 13.59 -5.45
N ALA A 605 -54.06 13.73 -4.70
CA ALA A 605 -53.76 12.86 -3.56
C ALA A 605 -54.87 12.95 -2.50
N PHE A 606 -55.39 14.16 -2.20
CA PHE A 606 -56.53 14.33 -1.27
C PHE A 606 -57.85 13.80 -1.84
N ARG A 607 -58.08 13.86 -3.17
CA ARG A 607 -59.25 13.19 -3.79
C ARG A 607 -59.21 11.69 -3.64
N VAL A 608 -58.03 11.07 -3.92
CA VAL A 608 -57.83 9.63 -3.70
C VAL A 608 -58.00 9.27 -2.22
N LEU A 609 -57.37 10.05 -1.33
CA LEU A 609 -57.51 9.85 0.11
C LEU A 609 -58.95 9.90 0.57
N ARG A 610 -59.73 10.92 0.11
CA ARG A 610 -61.15 11.04 0.40
C ARG A 610 -61.95 9.82 -0.12
N THR A 611 -61.71 9.40 -1.35
CA THR A 611 -62.39 8.23 -1.93
C THR A 611 -62.10 6.96 -1.09
N ASN A 612 -60.86 6.71 -0.73
CA ASN A 612 -60.49 5.57 0.12
C ASN A 612 -61.12 5.66 1.50
N PHE A 613 -61.20 6.86 2.06
CA PHE A 613 -61.85 7.12 3.34
C PHE A 613 -63.35 6.83 3.27
N GLU A 614 -64.05 7.34 2.25
CA GLU A 614 -65.48 7.08 2.03
C GLU A 614 -65.77 5.58 1.82
N PHE A 615 -64.92 4.88 1.11
CA PHE A 615 -65.03 3.43 0.96
C PHE A 615 -64.82 2.68 2.29
N THR A 616 -63.95 3.18 3.14
CA THR A 616 -63.70 2.54 4.43
C THR A 616 -64.86 2.74 5.43
N ILE A 617 -65.58 3.85 5.33
CA ILE A 617 -66.75 4.16 6.16
C ILE A 617 -68.04 3.59 5.57
N GLY A 618 -68.14 3.39 4.27
CA GLY A 618 -69.24 3.21 3.35
C GLY A 618 -70.47 2.38 3.75
N THR A 619 -70.38 1.50 4.74
CA THR A 619 -71.53 0.68 5.24
C THR A 619 -72.04 1.14 6.60
N HIS A 620 -71.42 2.13 7.22
CA HIS A 620 -71.71 2.58 8.61
C HIS A 620 -71.74 4.08 8.71
N PRO A 621 -72.74 4.79 8.20
CA PRO A 621 -72.82 6.23 8.20
C PRO A 621 -72.86 6.83 9.64
N GLU A 622 -73.25 6.01 10.62
CA GLU A 622 -73.26 6.34 12.03
C GLU A 622 -71.86 6.50 12.65
N GLN A 623 -70.78 5.99 11.95
CA GLN A 623 -69.41 6.10 12.38
C GLN A 623 -68.77 7.40 11.82
N ASN A 624 -69.22 8.53 12.29
CA ASN A 624 -68.87 9.80 11.73
C ASN A 624 -67.88 10.67 12.56
N VAL A 625 -67.52 10.20 13.76
CA VAL A 625 -66.49 10.85 14.60
C VAL A 625 -65.12 10.30 14.35
N ILE A 626 -64.22 11.10 13.83
CA ILE A 626 -62.90 10.69 13.40
C ILE A 626 -61.78 11.47 14.10
N VAL A 627 -60.87 10.77 14.79
CA VAL A 627 -59.71 11.36 15.47
C VAL A 627 -58.51 11.33 14.55
N PHE A 628 -57.81 12.46 14.46
CA PHE A 628 -56.52 12.56 13.78
C PHE A 628 -55.40 12.68 14.79
N THR A 629 -54.45 11.74 14.81
CA THR A 629 -53.28 11.78 15.70
C THR A 629 -52.02 11.33 14.96
N SER A 630 -50.89 11.42 15.65
CA SER A 630 -49.60 10.96 15.13
C SER A 630 -48.70 10.60 16.30
N PHE A 631 -47.57 9.93 16.01
CA PHE A 631 -46.55 9.67 17.01
C PHE A 631 -45.81 10.97 17.39
N ASN A 632 -45.25 11.65 16.41
CA ASN A 632 -44.36 12.81 16.61
C ASN A 632 -45.06 14.13 16.33
N PRO A 633 -44.70 15.23 17.04
CA PRO A 633 -45.11 16.57 16.66
C PRO A 633 -44.60 16.93 15.25
N GLY A 634 -45.34 17.77 14.53
CA GLY A 634 -45.00 18.17 13.17
C GLY A 634 -45.24 17.11 12.09
N SER A 635 -45.89 16.00 12.38
CA SER A 635 -46.29 14.98 11.39
C SER A 635 -47.29 15.47 10.34
N GLY A 636 -47.96 16.60 10.61
CA GLY A 636 -48.91 17.23 9.69
C GLY A 636 -50.35 16.76 9.86
N LYS A 637 -50.74 16.29 11.03
CA LYS A 637 -52.11 15.86 11.37
C LYS A 637 -53.15 16.95 11.10
N SER A 638 -52.93 18.16 11.64
CA SER A 638 -53.83 19.33 11.43
C SER A 638 -53.93 19.69 9.94
N HIS A 639 -52.81 19.63 9.19
CA HIS A 639 -52.83 19.87 7.76
C HIS A 639 -53.65 18.82 7.00
N ILE A 640 -53.55 17.55 7.39
CA ILE A 640 -54.32 16.46 6.77
C ILE A 640 -55.78 16.54 7.16
N ALA A 641 -56.11 16.76 8.44
CA ALA A 641 -57.48 16.91 8.93
C ALA A 641 -58.20 18.04 8.20
N ALA A 642 -57.59 19.24 8.16
CA ALA A 642 -58.20 20.42 7.51
C ALA A 642 -58.41 20.24 6.00
N ASN A 643 -57.43 19.69 5.27
CA ASN A 643 -57.54 19.44 3.84
C ASN A 643 -58.49 18.28 3.48
N MET A 644 -58.59 17.29 4.35
CA MET A 644 -59.55 16.20 4.21
C MET A 644 -60.98 16.73 4.44
N ALA A 645 -61.21 17.52 5.50
CA ALA A 645 -62.47 18.22 5.75
C ALA A 645 -62.89 19.10 4.56
N MET A 646 -61.96 19.93 4.07
CA MET A 646 -62.13 20.71 2.87
C MET A 646 -62.51 19.90 1.66
N SER A 647 -61.85 18.73 1.45
CA SER A 647 -62.11 17.82 0.31
C SER A 647 -63.53 17.21 0.38
N LEU A 648 -64.03 16.90 1.56
CA LEU A 648 -65.40 16.39 1.80
C LEU A 648 -66.42 17.48 1.66
N ALA A 649 -66.17 18.68 2.21
CA ALA A 649 -67.07 19.83 2.14
C ALA A 649 -67.27 20.30 0.68
N ILE A 650 -66.22 20.26 -0.17
CA ILE A 650 -66.38 20.50 -1.62
C ILE A 650 -67.35 19.52 -2.26
N LYS A 651 -67.52 18.31 -1.74
CA LYS A 651 -68.47 17.28 -2.16
C LYS A 651 -69.85 17.48 -1.53
N LYS A 652 -70.07 18.64 -0.88
CA LYS A 652 -71.33 19.01 -0.19
C LYS A 652 -71.68 18.22 1.07
N LYS A 653 -70.71 17.57 1.69
CA LYS A 653 -70.84 16.94 2.98
C LYS A 653 -70.68 18.01 4.07
N LYS A 654 -71.49 17.95 5.12
CA LYS A 654 -71.36 18.84 6.32
C LYS A 654 -70.20 18.25 7.18
N VAL A 655 -69.13 19.01 7.32
CA VAL A 655 -67.92 18.57 8.07
C VAL A 655 -67.63 19.61 9.15
N LEU A 656 -67.54 19.14 10.36
CA LEU A 656 -67.04 19.88 11.52
C LEU A 656 -65.59 19.48 11.78
N LEU A 657 -64.72 20.47 11.99
CA LEU A 657 -63.34 20.27 12.42
C LEU A 657 -63.14 20.86 13.81
N ILE A 658 -62.89 20.05 14.80
CA ILE A 658 -62.65 20.42 16.18
C ILE A 658 -61.14 20.46 16.43
N ASP A 659 -60.62 21.57 16.94
CA ASP A 659 -59.25 21.67 17.40
C ASP A 659 -59.12 21.05 18.80
N GLY A 660 -58.74 19.81 18.86
CA GLY A 660 -58.54 19.03 20.10
C GLY A 660 -57.18 19.19 20.75
N ASP A 661 -56.23 19.91 20.10
CA ASP A 661 -54.93 20.22 20.69
C ASP A 661 -55.00 21.53 21.49
N LEU A 662 -55.59 21.45 22.69
CA LEU A 662 -55.82 22.62 23.56
C LEU A 662 -54.55 23.37 23.98
N ARG A 663 -53.36 22.85 23.59
CA ARG A 663 -52.06 23.46 23.92
C ARG A 663 -51.52 24.35 22.82
N HIS A 664 -51.72 23.94 21.55
CA HIS A 664 -51.09 24.57 20.40
C HIS A 664 -52.07 25.25 19.41
N GLY A 665 -53.35 24.84 19.37
CA GLY A 665 -54.39 25.49 18.55
C GLY A 665 -54.04 25.57 17.06
N SER A 666 -53.42 24.55 16.52
CA SER A 666 -52.94 24.59 15.16
C SER A 666 -54.05 24.71 14.13
N THR A 667 -55.19 24.06 14.37
CA THR A 667 -56.39 24.11 13.51
C THR A 667 -57.15 25.42 13.68
N SER A 668 -57.13 26.01 14.84
CA SER A 668 -57.74 27.31 15.17
C SER A 668 -57.18 28.46 14.32
N MET A 669 -55.95 28.35 13.84
CA MET A 669 -55.33 29.31 12.91
C MET A 669 -56.10 29.42 11.58
N LEU A 670 -56.90 28.42 11.18
CA LEU A 670 -57.72 28.48 9.96
C LEU A 670 -58.74 29.62 9.98
N ILE A 671 -59.23 30.01 11.19
CA ILE A 671 -60.25 31.02 11.41
C ILE A 671 -59.68 32.13 12.27
N HIS A 672 -58.38 32.44 12.15
CA HIS A 672 -57.66 33.52 12.82
C HIS A 672 -57.62 33.41 14.36
N SER A 673 -57.68 32.17 14.88
CA SER A 673 -57.60 31.86 16.32
C SER A 673 -58.50 32.73 17.19
N PRO A 674 -59.82 32.58 17.11
CA PRO A 674 -60.76 33.33 17.95
C PRO A 674 -60.53 33.15 19.44
N GLY A 675 -60.86 34.08 20.25
CA GLY A 675 -60.70 34.03 21.71
C GLY A 675 -61.70 33.13 22.44
N GLU A 676 -62.81 32.77 21.81
CA GLU A 676 -63.88 31.89 22.31
C GLU A 676 -63.83 30.54 21.54
N GLY A 677 -63.97 29.43 22.26
CA GLY A 677 -63.90 28.12 21.68
C GLY A 677 -64.08 26.96 22.64
N LEU A 678 -63.54 25.78 22.28
CA LEU A 678 -63.73 24.52 22.99
C LEU A 678 -63.37 24.59 24.48
N SER A 679 -62.28 25.24 24.82
CA SER A 679 -61.88 25.37 26.24
C SER A 679 -62.82 26.21 27.06
N ASP A 680 -63.41 27.27 26.43
CA ASP A 680 -64.36 28.16 27.14
C ASP A 680 -65.71 27.47 27.35
N TYR A 681 -66.14 26.61 26.43
CA TYR A 681 -67.32 25.77 26.59
C TYR A 681 -67.10 24.69 27.67
N LEU A 682 -65.98 23.94 27.57
CA LEU A 682 -65.69 22.90 28.57
C LEU A 682 -65.47 23.41 29.98
N ASN A 683 -65.10 24.69 30.13
CA ASN A 683 -64.97 25.36 31.42
C ASN A 683 -66.31 26.00 31.90
N GLY A 684 -67.37 25.85 31.13
CA GLY A 684 -68.69 26.38 31.46
C GLY A 684 -68.84 27.90 31.33
N ARG A 685 -67.89 28.61 30.69
CA ARG A 685 -67.99 30.06 30.41
C ARG A 685 -68.97 30.32 29.28
N ILE A 686 -69.09 29.42 28.37
CA ILE A 686 -70.04 29.41 27.29
C ILE A 686 -70.93 28.19 27.44
N THR A 687 -72.26 28.39 27.42
CA THR A 687 -73.24 27.33 27.68
C THR A 687 -73.86 26.78 26.42
N ASP A 688 -73.91 27.57 25.34
CA ASP A 688 -74.39 27.10 24.04
C ASP A 688 -73.18 26.68 23.14
N ILE A 689 -73.24 25.46 22.65
CA ILE A 689 -72.23 24.93 21.75
C ILE A 689 -72.20 25.69 20.42
N HIS A 690 -73.28 26.24 19.97
CA HIS A 690 -73.35 26.97 18.72
C HIS A 690 -72.62 28.32 18.74
N ASP A 691 -72.43 28.89 19.95
CA ASP A 691 -71.66 30.13 20.10
C ASP A 691 -70.14 29.96 19.85
N ILE A 692 -69.64 28.74 19.98
CA ILE A 692 -68.25 28.45 19.68
C ILE A 692 -68.04 27.81 18.28
N LEU A 693 -69.13 27.72 17.51
CA LEU A 693 -69.12 27.14 16.17
C LEU A 693 -68.92 28.25 15.13
N TYR A 694 -67.77 28.22 14.50
CA TYR A 694 -67.44 29.22 13.44
C TYR A 694 -67.71 28.61 12.07
N LYS A 695 -68.67 29.22 11.36
CA LYS A 695 -69.08 28.85 10.01
C LYS A 695 -67.96 29.13 9.01
N GLY A 696 -67.59 28.13 8.23
CA GLY A 696 -66.50 28.27 7.28
C GLY A 696 -66.77 29.28 6.17
N GLU A 697 -68.01 29.47 5.73
CA GLU A 697 -68.38 30.44 4.72
C GLU A 697 -68.04 31.87 5.13
N GLU A 698 -68.21 32.21 6.41
CA GLU A 698 -67.92 33.52 6.99
C GLU A 698 -66.41 33.75 7.17
N ASN A 699 -65.66 32.70 7.28
CA ASN A 699 -64.19 32.67 7.50
C ASN A 699 -63.36 32.37 6.24
N GLY A 700 -63.94 32.50 5.06
CA GLY A 700 -63.22 32.28 3.77
C GLY A 700 -62.95 30.83 3.40
N LEU A 701 -63.59 29.86 4.08
CA LEU A 701 -63.66 28.49 3.75
C LEU A 701 -64.83 28.15 2.85
N VAL A 702 -65.13 26.90 2.56
CA VAL A 702 -66.32 26.52 1.78
C VAL A 702 -67.54 26.35 2.70
N LYS A 703 -68.71 26.56 2.13
CA LYS A 703 -69.94 26.21 2.76
C LYS A 703 -69.92 24.72 3.20
N ASN A 704 -70.47 24.42 4.33
CA ASN A 704 -70.45 23.06 4.94
C ASN A 704 -69.12 22.61 5.57
N PHE A 705 -68.19 23.53 5.78
CA PHE A 705 -66.96 23.20 6.54
C PHE A 705 -66.87 24.16 7.72
N ASP A 706 -67.27 23.72 8.88
CA ASP A 706 -67.31 24.51 10.09
C ASP A 706 -66.18 24.11 11.04
N VAL A 707 -65.80 25.02 11.94
CA VAL A 707 -64.65 24.84 12.83
C VAL A 707 -65.00 25.20 14.25
N ILE A 708 -64.64 24.35 15.21
CA ILE A 708 -64.63 24.72 16.64
C ILE A 708 -63.14 24.93 17.01
N PRO A 709 -62.70 26.17 17.28
CA PRO A 709 -61.35 26.48 17.72
C PRO A 709 -61.14 26.11 19.19
N ILE A 710 -59.92 26.18 19.67
CA ILE A 710 -59.60 25.93 21.09
C ILE A 710 -60.13 27.01 21.98
N GLY A 711 -60.26 28.30 21.51
CA GLY A 711 -60.54 29.47 22.35
C GLY A 711 -59.32 29.86 23.20
N THR A 712 -59.59 30.20 24.45
CA THR A 712 -58.55 30.55 25.42
C THR A 712 -57.74 29.35 25.81
N ILE A 713 -56.37 29.43 25.72
CA ILE A 713 -55.49 28.31 26.11
C ILE A 713 -55.65 28.10 27.62
N PRO A 714 -56.14 26.90 28.04
CA PRO A 714 -56.32 26.63 29.44
C PRO A 714 -55.02 26.24 30.17
N PRO A 715 -54.93 26.52 31.50
CA PRO A 715 -53.76 26.07 32.28
C PRO A 715 -53.74 24.55 32.53
N ASN A 716 -54.91 23.89 32.50
CA ASN A 716 -55.11 22.45 32.77
C ASN A 716 -55.87 21.74 31.59
N PRO A 717 -55.26 21.64 30.42
CA PRO A 717 -55.94 21.12 29.21
C PRO A 717 -56.51 19.71 29.38
N THR A 718 -55.77 18.79 29.97
CA THR A 718 -56.19 17.38 30.10
C THR A 718 -57.42 17.24 31.04
N GLU A 719 -57.47 17.98 32.13
CA GLU A 719 -58.55 17.89 33.11
C GLU A 719 -59.90 18.40 32.52
N LEU A 720 -59.85 19.41 31.68
CA LEU A 720 -61.06 19.92 31.00
C LEU A 720 -61.68 18.87 30.05
N LEU A 721 -60.90 17.99 29.49
CA LEU A 721 -61.38 16.92 28.63
C LEU A 721 -62.17 15.82 29.33
N PHE A 722 -62.06 15.68 30.67
CA PHE A 722 -62.84 14.75 31.45
C PHE A 722 -64.20 15.28 31.84
N THR A 723 -64.60 16.49 31.44
CA THR A 723 -65.90 17.05 31.75
C THR A 723 -67.03 16.36 30.95
N PRO A 724 -68.23 16.15 31.53
CA PRO A 724 -69.37 15.61 30.80
C PRO A 724 -69.77 16.44 29.59
N LEU A 725 -69.41 17.71 29.55
CA LEU A 725 -69.71 18.61 28.45
C LEU A 725 -69.08 18.19 27.15
N LEU A 726 -67.91 17.52 27.19
CA LEU A 726 -67.25 17.01 26.00
C LEU A 726 -68.09 15.89 25.33
N GLU A 727 -68.58 14.94 26.13
CA GLU A 727 -69.47 13.91 25.64
C GLU A 727 -70.78 14.46 25.04
N GLN A 728 -71.41 15.40 25.73
CA GLN A 728 -72.64 16.07 25.28
C GLN A 728 -72.39 16.79 23.95
N MET A 729 -71.28 17.56 23.83
CA MET A 729 -70.91 18.26 22.64
C MET A 729 -70.70 17.25 21.46
N ILE A 730 -69.91 16.21 21.64
CA ILE A 730 -69.69 15.26 20.58
C ILE A 730 -70.96 14.56 20.14
N LYS A 731 -71.87 14.24 21.06
CA LYS A 731 -73.18 13.63 20.72
C LYS A 731 -74.04 14.58 19.88
N THR A 732 -74.14 15.85 20.25
CA THR A 732 -74.90 16.87 19.50
C THR A 732 -74.27 17.06 18.10
N MET A 733 -72.94 17.21 18.00
CA MET A 733 -72.30 17.46 16.72
C MET A 733 -72.32 16.20 15.80
N ARG A 734 -72.33 15.00 16.37
CA ARG A 734 -72.54 13.75 15.61
C ARG A 734 -73.90 13.73 14.88
N GLU A 735 -74.95 14.28 15.42
CA GLU A 735 -76.28 14.33 14.83
C GLU A 735 -76.40 15.41 13.72
N GLU A 736 -75.62 16.49 13.85
CA GLU A 736 -75.76 17.67 12.97
C GLU A 736 -74.82 17.56 11.72
N TYR A 737 -73.68 16.83 11.84
CA TYR A 737 -72.70 16.77 10.82
C TYR A 737 -72.56 15.38 10.21
N ASP A 738 -72.32 15.32 8.87
CA ASP A 738 -71.97 14.06 8.21
C ASP A 738 -70.65 13.51 8.72
N TYR A 739 -69.71 14.42 9.10
CA TYR A 739 -68.40 14.02 9.67
C TYR A 739 -67.94 15.04 10.72
N VAL A 740 -67.47 14.52 11.86
CA VAL A 740 -66.86 15.29 12.95
C VAL A 740 -65.38 14.86 13.01
N PHE A 741 -64.50 15.76 12.64
CA PHE A 741 -63.05 15.54 12.71
C PHE A 741 -62.49 16.19 13.97
N ILE A 742 -61.66 15.45 14.74
CA ILE A 742 -61.00 15.94 15.93
C ILE A 742 -59.50 15.90 15.69
N ASP A 743 -58.85 17.06 15.61
CA ASP A 743 -57.38 17.17 15.49
C ASP A 743 -56.77 17.12 16.88
N CYS A 744 -56.23 15.93 17.22
CA CYS A 744 -55.64 15.64 18.54
C CYS A 744 -54.12 15.85 18.57
N PRO A 745 -53.52 16.10 19.76
CA PRO A 745 -52.09 16.19 19.92
C PRO A 745 -51.37 14.86 19.58
N PRO A 746 -50.03 14.87 19.36
CA PRO A 746 -49.27 13.63 19.17
C PRO A 746 -49.25 12.80 20.45
N ILE A 747 -49.34 11.46 20.30
CA ILE A 747 -49.44 10.51 21.44
C ILE A 747 -48.15 10.37 22.25
N GLU A 748 -46.97 10.70 21.65
CA GLU A 748 -45.69 10.70 22.33
C GLU A 748 -45.59 11.80 23.40
N VAL A 749 -46.31 12.92 23.20
CA VAL A 749 -46.12 14.12 24.02
C VAL A 749 -47.16 14.22 25.14
N VAL A 750 -48.42 13.82 24.89
CA VAL A 750 -49.52 14.01 25.84
C VAL A 750 -50.58 12.89 25.80
N ALA A 751 -51.25 12.69 26.94
CA ALA A 751 -52.27 11.66 27.12
C ALA A 751 -53.70 12.09 26.74
N ASP A 752 -53.86 13.22 25.99
CA ASP A 752 -55.18 13.79 25.69
C ASP A 752 -55.91 12.98 24.58
N THR A 753 -55.18 12.44 23.62
CA THR A 753 -55.73 11.64 22.49
C THR A 753 -56.57 10.44 22.96
N PRO A 754 -56.19 9.64 23.96
CA PRO A 754 -57.01 8.53 24.50
C PRO A 754 -58.36 8.99 25.08
N ILE A 755 -58.48 10.24 25.56
CA ILE A 755 -59.74 10.76 26.07
C ILE A 755 -60.74 10.96 24.92
N TYR A 756 -60.31 11.60 23.83
CA TYR A 756 -61.13 11.77 22.63
C TYR A 756 -61.48 10.43 21.98
N GLU A 757 -60.59 9.43 22.09
CA GLU A 757 -60.77 8.09 21.50
C GLU A 757 -61.97 7.33 22.06
N GLN A 758 -62.40 7.65 23.31
CA GLN A 758 -63.61 7.06 23.89
C GLN A 758 -64.83 7.35 23.07
N PHE A 759 -64.89 8.55 22.46
CA PHE A 759 -66.01 9.06 21.66
C PHE A 759 -65.84 8.86 20.15
N ALA A 760 -64.59 8.51 19.73
CA ALA A 760 -64.27 8.28 18.34
C ALA A 760 -64.82 6.96 17.81
N ASP A 761 -65.16 6.95 16.56
CA ASP A 761 -65.55 5.73 15.84
C ASP A 761 -64.35 5.16 15.05
N ARG A 762 -63.41 6.07 14.69
CA ARG A 762 -62.25 5.77 13.85
C ARG A 762 -61.10 6.69 14.16
N THR A 763 -59.90 6.16 14.06
CA THR A 763 -58.64 6.94 14.20
C THR A 763 -57.81 6.92 12.95
N ILE A 764 -57.42 8.10 12.49
CA ILE A 764 -56.48 8.32 11.40
C ILE A 764 -55.13 8.62 12.01
N PHE A 765 -54.19 7.70 11.82
CA PHE A 765 -52.80 7.85 12.33
C PHE A 765 -51.88 8.38 11.25
N VAL A 766 -51.25 9.53 11.48
CA VAL A 766 -50.43 10.21 10.49
C VAL A 766 -48.96 9.92 10.75
N VAL A 767 -48.28 9.29 9.77
CA VAL A 767 -46.82 9.08 9.72
C VAL A 767 -46.25 10.06 8.73
N ARG A 768 -45.15 10.76 9.09
CA ARG A 768 -44.46 11.67 8.19
C ARG A 768 -43.14 11.10 7.68
N ALA A 769 -43.00 11.03 6.36
CA ALA A 769 -41.78 10.67 5.71
C ALA A 769 -40.65 11.66 6.03
N GLY A 770 -39.48 11.18 6.42
CA GLY A 770 -38.33 11.98 6.80
C GLY A 770 -38.36 12.56 8.21
N LEU A 771 -39.38 12.23 9.02
CA LEU A 771 -39.51 12.67 10.41
C LEU A 771 -39.54 11.47 11.38
N MET A 772 -40.45 10.54 11.16
CA MET A 772 -40.63 9.37 12.03
C MET A 772 -39.48 8.36 11.79
N GLU A 773 -38.89 7.85 12.86
CA GLU A 773 -37.89 6.81 12.80
C GLU A 773 -38.54 5.46 12.50
N ARG A 774 -37.83 4.60 11.73
CA ARG A 774 -38.30 3.24 11.43
C ARG A 774 -38.39 2.38 12.67
N SER A 775 -37.56 2.65 13.67
CA SER A 775 -37.56 1.99 14.99
C SER A 775 -38.91 2.12 15.73
N MET A 776 -39.69 3.15 15.43
CA MET A 776 -40.99 3.41 16.04
C MET A 776 -42.15 2.69 15.33
N LEU A 777 -41.94 2.11 14.15
CA LEU A 777 -43.02 1.40 13.43
C LEU A 777 -43.57 0.16 14.18
N PRO A 778 -42.75 -0.61 14.92
CA PRO A 778 -43.28 -1.67 15.78
C PRO A 778 -44.27 -1.17 16.84
N GLU A 779 -44.07 0.00 17.42
CA GLU A 779 -44.99 0.62 18.41
C GLU A 779 -46.30 1.00 17.76
N VAL A 780 -46.29 1.59 16.56
CA VAL A 780 -47.50 1.84 15.79
C VAL A 780 -48.29 0.57 15.54
N ASN A 781 -47.56 -0.52 15.25
CA ASN A 781 -48.19 -1.83 15.04
C ASN A 781 -48.73 -2.44 16.35
N ALA A 782 -48.08 -2.21 17.50
CA ALA A 782 -48.56 -2.60 18.83
C ALA A 782 -49.87 -1.86 19.18
N LEU A 783 -49.93 -0.56 18.97
CA LEU A 783 -51.14 0.24 19.21
C LEU A 783 -52.38 -0.31 18.44
N TYR A 784 -52.15 -0.75 17.21
CA TYR A 784 -53.18 -1.36 16.37
C TYR A 784 -53.61 -2.75 16.88
N LYS A 785 -52.62 -3.64 17.21
CA LYS A 785 -52.88 -4.99 17.72
C LYS A 785 -53.58 -4.97 19.07
N GLU A 786 -53.19 -4.08 19.93
CA GLU A 786 -53.79 -3.89 21.26
C GLU A 786 -55.15 -3.19 21.22
N LYS A 787 -55.62 -2.82 19.99
CA LYS A 787 -56.89 -2.09 19.78
C LYS A 787 -57.02 -0.83 20.63
N LYS A 788 -55.90 -0.15 20.88
CA LYS A 788 -55.93 1.13 21.67
C LYS A 788 -56.66 2.26 20.93
N PHE A 789 -56.76 2.12 19.59
CA PHE A 789 -57.46 3.06 18.75
C PHE A 789 -58.51 2.33 17.88
N LYS A 790 -59.74 2.82 17.89
CA LYS A 790 -60.87 2.23 17.16
C LYS A 790 -60.65 2.42 15.65
N ASN A 791 -60.84 1.32 14.92
CA ASN A 791 -60.76 1.30 13.44
C ASN A 791 -59.59 2.11 12.88
N MET A 792 -58.42 1.93 13.50
CA MET A 792 -57.18 2.69 13.16
C MET A 792 -56.77 2.49 11.71
N THR A 793 -56.51 3.58 11.02
CA THR A 793 -55.99 3.61 9.64
C THR A 793 -54.79 4.55 9.55
N LEU A 794 -53.88 4.30 8.59
CA LEU A 794 -52.62 4.99 8.48
C LEU A 794 -52.54 5.88 7.23
N ILE A 795 -52.09 7.12 7.38
CA ILE A 795 -51.75 8.03 6.29
C ILE A 795 -50.27 8.32 6.32
N LEU A 796 -49.60 8.22 5.16
CA LEU A 796 -48.21 8.66 5.01
C LEU A 796 -48.15 10.06 4.40
N ASN A 797 -47.64 11.00 5.18
CA ASN A 797 -47.51 12.41 4.79
C ASN A 797 -46.07 12.75 4.39
N GLY A 798 -45.91 13.67 3.45
CA GLY A 798 -44.62 14.26 3.09
C GLY A 798 -43.73 13.38 2.23
N THR A 799 -44.33 12.47 1.48
CA THR A 799 -43.54 11.65 0.53
C THR A 799 -42.97 12.54 -0.57
N LYS A 800 -41.74 12.19 -1.02
CA LYS A 800 -41.12 12.89 -2.15
C LYS A 800 -41.92 12.59 -3.41
N ALA A 801 -42.58 13.60 -4.01
CA ALA A 801 -43.16 13.47 -5.32
C ALA A 801 -42.04 13.14 -6.33
N GLN A 802 -41.97 11.91 -6.76
CA GLN A 802 -41.05 11.47 -7.83
C GLN A 802 -41.54 12.02 -9.17
N GLY A 803 -41.15 13.24 -9.49
CA GLY A 803 -41.33 13.83 -10.81
C GLY A 803 -40.29 13.25 -11.78
N GLY A 804 -40.67 12.22 -12.48
CA GLY A 804 -39.83 11.67 -13.56
C GLY A 804 -40.38 10.34 -14.06
N ARG A 805 -40.15 10.01 -15.31
CA ARG A 805 -40.61 8.85 -16.09
C ARG A 805 -40.55 7.45 -15.43
N TYR A 806 -40.04 7.34 -14.19
CA TYR A 806 -39.90 6.09 -13.41
C TYR A 806 -41.00 5.88 -12.34
N GLY A 807 -41.93 6.82 -12.18
CA GLY A 807 -43.01 6.74 -11.17
C GLY A 807 -44.17 5.81 -11.53
N SER A 808 -44.17 5.21 -12.74
CA SER A 808 -45.34 4.42 -13.19
C SER A 808 -45.36 2.96 -12.77
N HIS A 809 -44.39 2.49 -11.98
CA HIS A 809 -44.31 1.05 -11.64
C HIS A 809 -44.78 0.71 -10.22
N TYR A 810 -45.26 1.66 -9.42
CA TYR A 810 -45.79 1.46 -8.08
C TYR A 810 -47.11 2.22 -7.80
N GLY A 811 -47.99 2.18 -8.78
CA GLY A 811 -49.39 2.61 -8.62
C GLY A 811 -50.30 1.40 -8.72
N TYR A 812 -51.22 1.26 -7.79
CA TYR A 812 -52.30 0.30 -7.97
C TYR A 812 -52.91 0.44 -9.34
N GLY A 813 -52.85 -0.64 -10.12
CA GLY A 813 -53.58 -0.73 -11.39
C GLY A 813 -55.08 -0.82 -11.12
N TYR A 814 -55.76 0.30 -11.13
CA TYR A 814 -57.11 0.38 -11.62
C TYR A 814 -57.07 1.34 -12.80
N GLY A 815 -56.98 0.72 -13.97
CA GLY A 815 -57.01 1.46 -15.24
C GLY A 815 -58.34 2.11 -15.47
N TYR A 816 -58.29 3.37 -15.72
CA TYR A 816 -59.15 4.04 -16.71
C TYR A 816 -58.20 4.96 -17.50
N GLY A 817 -57.72 4.40 -18.59
CA GLY A 817 -57.01 5.15 -19.59
C GLY A 817 -57.98 6.07 -20.33
N TYR A 818 -57.79 7.37 -20.20
CA TYR A 818 -58.12 8.32 -21.20
C TYR A 818 -56.90 9.19 -21.47
N GLY A 819 -56.18 8.71 -22.48
CA GLY A 819 -55.10 9.49 -23.07
C GLY A 819 -55.68 10.56 -23.96
N TYR A 820 -55.57 11.81 -23.56
CA TYR A 820 -55.67 12.94 -24.49
C TYR A 820 -54.27 13.43 -24.79
N ASN A 821 -53.76 13.03 -25.96
CA ASN A 821 -52.63 13.65 -26.62
C ASN A 821 -53.04 15.03 -27.09
N TYR A 822 -52.53 16.09 -26.47
CA TYR A 822 -52.61 17.42 -27.04
C TYR A 822 -51.39 17.68 -27.90
N ASN A 823 -51.50 17.46 -29.20
CA ASN A 823 -50.56 17.94 -30.22
C ASN A 823 -50.54 19.47 -30.16
N LYS A 824 -49.38 20.05 -29.83
CA LYS A 824 -49.11 21.46 -30.09
C LYS A 824 -48.70 21.60 -31.54
N GLU A 825 -49.64 22.01 -32.39
CA GLU A 825 -49.33 22.51 -33.70
C GLU A 825 -48.32 23.66 -33.61
N LYS A 826 -47.24 23.49 -34.31
CA LYS A 826 -46.30 24.54 -34.64
C LYS A 826 -46.89 25.34 -35.80
N ASN A 827 -47.38 26.50 -35.53
CA ASN A 827 -47.60 27.50 -36.57
C ASN A 827 -46.27 28.02 -37.08
N GLY A 828 -45.96 27.65 -38.31
CA GLY A 828 -44.92 28.28 -39.10
C GLY A 828 -45.34 29.68 -39.50
N GLY A 829 -44.47 30.64 -39.32
CA GLY A 829 -44.52 31.98 -39.84
C GLY A 829 -43.19 32.32 -40.44
N ALA A 830 -43.08 32.17 -41.76
CA ALA A 830 -42.01 32.75 -42.53
C ALA A 830 -42.12 34.28 -42.52
N LYS A 831 -41.01 34.99 -42.37
CA LYS A 831 -40.71 36.21 -43.15
C LYS A 831 -39.25 36.60 -43.04
N SER A 832 -38.69 36.72 -44.20
CA SER A 832 -37.51 37.46 -44.76
C SER A 832 -36.20 37.41 -44.00
#